data_f1ecbf252c4211210be687b0d1231bcf
#
_entry.id   f1ecbf252c4211210be687b0d1231bcf
#
_cell.length_a   1.000
_cell.length_b   1.000
_cell.length_c   1.000
_cell.angle_alpha   90.00
_cell.angle_beta   90.00
_cell.angle_gamma   90.00
#
_symmetry.space_group_name_H-M   'P 1'
#
loop_
_entity.id
_entity.type
_entity.pdbx_description
1 polymer ?
#
loop_
_entity_poly.entity_id
_entity_poly.type
_entity_poly.pdbx_seq_one_letter_code
_entity_poly.pdbx_strand_id
1 'polypeptide(L)'
;MIAEAGLAALWLAAALAFLQLGLVWFGLTTDKPELLASVRPVAVAQGVLTALSFALLVTLFLRSDMSVALVATNSHSAKPWLYKFAGTWGNHEGSMLLWVMVMGIAGMAVALFERALRRDTHMATLGAQAMISLGFYAFLLFSSNPFARANPAPPDGQGLNPLLQDPGLAFHPPTLYLGYVGLSVAFSFAVGALLTRNVDAVFARAMRPWILAAWILLTLGITAGSYWAYYELGWGGWWFWDPVENASLMPWLAATALLHSVTVLATRDALRAWTIMLAVVAFSMSMVGTFLVRSGILTSVHAFAVDPERGTFILGLLALYIGGALALFGWRIGTVREGAQFELVSRETMLVVNNLLLSVILGLVLIGTLYPLMTEAFGHKVSVGPPYFDRIAGPVALAVVIAMAAGPLTRWRKDQARAVAGRLLVPAIVLLLAFAVVSVLAWGRIGVLPFLGLVIAAGVAVGSVAPLWKRNLRRTPLFTYGMVIAHLGCAVSLAGMAADSAFTVEKLVAARPGDVIETAGWKVRFDAITPIAGDNWTALQGDMTASRGSGSPIDIHPQARFFTAPPTNTTEAALLTRWDGQLYVVLGQEADDGRWQVRIWWKPFVTLIWLGGMMIALGGTLSLLGRERRGYKSCGVVLRWRPHEPLGDLVAAGVVSGLFRVVRERAVEA
;
A
#
# COMPACT_ATOMS: atom_id res chain seq x y z
N MET A 1 1.21 21.48 -28.33
CA MET A 1 -0.12 20.83 -28.53
C MET A 1 -0.39 19.69 -27.56
N ILE A 2 0.56 18.74 -27.31
CA ILE A 2 0.30 17.61 -26.38
C ILE A 2 0.11 18.11 -24.94
N ALA A 3 0.95 19.05 -24.48
CA ALA A 3 0.83 19.62 -23.13
C ALA A 3 -0.47 20.40 -22.93
N GLU A 4 -0.88 21.18 -23.94
CA GLU A 4 -2.14 21.93 -23.91
C GLU A 4 -3.36 20.99 -23.90
N ALA A 5 -3.30 19.88 -24.65
CA ALA A 5 -4.35 18.87 -24.63
C ALA A 5 -4.44 18.18 -23.26
N GLY A 6 -3.27 17.88 -22.63
CA GLY A 6 -3.22 17.32 -21.28
C GLY A 6 -3.80 18.27 -20.24
N LEU A 7 -3.45 19.55 -20.30
CA LEU A 7 -3.99 20.59 -19.43
C LEU A 7 -5.50 20.81 -19.67
N ALA A 8 -5.94 20.83 -20.93
CA ALA A 8 -7.37 20.96 -21.26
C ALA A 8 -8.19 19.77 -20.72
N ALA A 9 -7.67 18.54 -20.86
CA ALA A 9 -8.32 17.35 -20.28
C ALA A 9 -8.45 17.46 -18.75
N LEU A 10 -7.43 18.00 -18.07
CA LEU A 10 -7.45 18.22 -16.62
C LEU A 10 -8.49 19.28 -16.22
N TRP A 11 -8.57 20.41 -16.94
CA TRP A 11 -9.61 21.43 -16.72
C TRP A 11 -11.03 20.91 -16.95
N LEU A 12 -11.23 20.12 -18.01
CA LEU A 12 -12.53 19.50 -18.28
C LEU A 12 -12.92 18.50 -17.20
N ALA A 13 -11.94 17.69 -16.70
CA ALA A 13 -12.19 16.78 -15.60
C ALA A 13 -12.59 17.53 -14.32
N ALA A 14 -11.93 18.65 -14.00
CA ALA A 14 -12.29 19.52 -12.87
C ALA A 14 -13.69 20.11 -13.03
N ALA A 15 -14.04 20.62 -14.20
CA ALA A 15 -15.38 21.14 -14.51
C ALA A 15 -16.45 20.06 -14.37
N LEU A 16 -16.17 18.82 -14.82
CA LEU A 16 -17.09 17.70 -14.65
C LEU A 16 -17.24 17.28 -13.19
N ALA A 17 -16.16 17.33 -12.38
CA ALA A 17 -16.24 17.07 -10.96
C ALA A 17 -17.14 18.10 -10.24
N PHE A 18 -17.01 19.38 -10.60
CA PHE A 18 -17.88 20.45 -10.09
C PHE A 18 -19.33 20.23 -10.51
N LEU A 19 -19.58 19.94 -11.79
CA LEU A 19 -20.91 19.59 -12.30
C LEU A 19 -21.49 18.38 -11.57
N GLN A 20 -20.70 17.32 -11.38
CA GLN A 20 -21.13 16.11 -10.66
C GLN A 20 -21.58 16.43 -9.24
N LEU A 21 -20.82 17.25 -8.53
CA LEU A 21 -21.19 17.69 -7.17
C LEU A 21 -22.51 18.46 -7.17
N GLY A 22 -22.71 19.38 -8.12
CA GLY A 22 -23.97 20.11 -8.30
C GLY A 22 -25.15 19.19 -8.62
N LEU A 23 -24.97 18.24 -9.57
CA LEU A 23 -26.01 17.26 -9.92
C LEU A 23 -26.45 16.42 -8.73
N VAL A 24 -25.48 15.97 -7.91
CA VAL A 24 -25.77 15.19 -6.69
C VAL A 24 -26.50 16.07 -5.66
N TRP A 25 -25.98 17.27 -5.39
CA TRP A 25 -26.58 18.19 -4.43
C TRP A 25 -28.03 18.52 -4.77
N PHE A 26 -28.24 19.07 -5.97
CA PHE A 26 -29.62 19.45 -6.41
C PHE A 26 -30.49 18.21 -6.62
N GLY A 27 -29.97 17.13 -7.16
CA GLY A 27 -30.73 15.90 -7.38
C GLY A 27 -31.25 15.26 -6.11
N LEU A 28 -30.45 15.24 -5.04
CA LEU A 28 -30.84 14.68 -3.74
C LEU A 28 -31.74 15.64 -2.93
N THR A 29 -31.49 16.95 -3.01
CA THR A 29 -32.27 17.94 -2.23
C THR A 29 -33.63 18.25 -2.84
N THR A 30 -33.78 18.18 -4.17
CA THR A 30 -35.02 18.46 -4.89
C THR A 30 -35.72 17.19 -5.39
N ASP A 31 -35.21 16.02 -5.06
CA ASP A 31 -35.72 14.70 -5.47
C ASP A 31 -35.95 14.59 -6.99
N LYS A 32 -34.96 15.09 -7.81
CA LYS A 32 -35.01 15.04 -9.27
C LYS A 32 -34.23 13.85 -9.83
N PRO A 33 -34.94 12.81 -10.27
CA PRO A 33 -34.27 11.58 -10.76
C PRO A 33 -33.49 11.81 -12.06
N GLU A 34 -33.82 12.80 -12.88
CA GLU A 34 -33.15 13.14 -14.13
C GLU A 34 -31.71 13.65 -13.87
N LEU A 35 -31.56 14.52 -12.84
CA LEU A 35 -30.23 15.01 -12.43
C LEU A 35 -29.36 13.87 -11.91
N LEU A 36 -29.93 13.01 -11.07
CA LEU A 36 -29.22 11.85 -10.53
C LEU A 36 -28.83 10.82 -11.61
N ALA A 37 -29.60 10.71 -12.69
CA ALA A 37 -29.28 9.81 -13.81
C ALA A 37 -28.00 10.25 -14.54
N SER A 38 -27.70 11.55 -14.57
CA SER A 38 -26.52 12.13 -15.23
C SER A 38 -25.23 12.00 -14.41
N VAL A 39 -25.31 11.68 -13.11
CA VAL A 39 -24.13 11.59 -12.22
C VAL A 39 -23.14 10.50 -12.68
N ARG A 40 -23.64 9.32 -13.03
CA ARG A 40 -22.79 8.18 -13.45
C ARG A 40 -22.02 8.44 -14.75
N PRO A 41 -22.67 8.87 -15.86
CA PRO A 41 -21.95 9.24 -17.08
C PRO A 41 -20.90 10.32 -16.85
N VAL A 42 -21.19 11.33 -16.02
CA VAL A 42 -20.25 12.41 -15.69
C VAL A 42 -19.04 11.86 -14.93
N ALA A 43 -19.24 10.97 -13.95
CA ALA A 43 -18.14 10.32 -13.22
C ALA A 43 -17.26 9.47 -14.15
N VAL A 44 -17.87 8.77 -15.13
CA VAL A 44 -17.12 8.00 -16.14
C VAL A 44 -16.30 8.93 -17.04
N ALA A 45 -16.90 10.00 -17.55
CA ALA A 45 -16.20 10.97 -18.40
C ALA A 45 -15.02 11.63 -17.64
N GLN A 46 -15.20 11.97 -16.36
CA GLN A 46 -14.15 12.51 -15.50
C GLN A 46 -12.98 11.52 -15.38
N GLY A 47 -13.25 10.23 -15.10
CA GLY A 47 -12.22 9.20 -15.01
C GLY A 47 -11.44 9.02 -16.33
N VAL A 48 -12.12 9.05 -17.47
CA VAL A 48 -11.49 8.98 -18.80
C VAL A 48 -10.60 10.18 -19.06
N LEU A 49 -11.07 11.39 -18.74
CA LEU A 49 -10.29 12.62 -18.96
C LEU A 49 -9.04 12.69 -18.08
N THR A 50 -9.11 12.27 -16.83
CA THR A 50 -7.92 12.21 -15.98
C THR A 50 -6.90 11.17 -16.46
N ALA A 51 -7.37 10.01 -16.90
CA ALA A 51 -6.51 8.99 -17.49
C ALA A 51 -5.86 9.50 -18.79
N LEU A 52 -6.61 10.22 -19.63
CA LEU A 52 -6.08 10.87 -20.84
C LEU A 52 -5.02 11.93 -20.48
N SER A 53 -5.29 12.80 -19.51
CA SER A 53 -4.34 13.82 -19.06
C SER A 53 -3.02 13.19 -18.62
N PHE A 54 -3.09 12.12 -17.80
CA PHE A 54 -1.91 11.40 -17.35
C PHE A 54 -1.16 10.72 -18.52
N ALA A 55 -1.87 10.06 -19.43
CA ALA A 55 -1.26 9.44 -20.62
C ALA A 55 -0.53 10.44 -21.52
N LEU A 56 -1.07 11.66 -21.64
CA LEU A 56 -0.42 12.75 -22.38
C LEU A 56 0.85 13.22 -21.67
N LEU A 57 0.87 13.29 -20.32
CA LEU A 57 2.09 13.60 -19.58
C LEU A 57 3.15 12.50 -19.77
N VAL A 58 2.78 11.23 -19.70
CA VAL A 58 3.67 10.09 -20.01
C VAL A 58 4.28 10.25 -21.40
N THR A 59 3.46 10.64 -22.39
CA THR A 59 3.91 10.85 -23.77
C THR A 59 4.97 11.97 -23.85
N LEU A 60 4.81 13.06 -23.10
CA LEU A 60 5.79 14.16 -23.05
C LEU A 60 7.14 13.70 -22.48
N PHE A 61 7.12 12.91 -21.41
CA PHE A 61 8.33 12.32 -20.82
C PHE A 61 9.03 11.35 -21.79
N LEU A 62 8.28 10.44 -22.42
CA LEU A 62 8.85 9.48 -23.39
C LEU A 62 9.46 10.18 -24.62
N ARG A 63 8.87 11.28 -25.04
CA ARG A 63 9.39 12.10 -26.16
C ARG A 63 10.50 13.06 -25.74
N SER A 64 10.80 13.17 -24.46
CA SER A 64 11.75 14.15 -23.91
C SER A 64 11.42 15.59 -24.36
N ASP A 65 10.14 16.00 -24.23
CA ASP A 65 9.69 17.35 -24.61
C ASP A 65 10.15 18.39 -23.58
N MET A 66 11.36 18.90 -23.74
CA MET A 66 11.98 19.86 -22.81
C MET A 66 11.30 21.23 -22.80
N SER A 67 10.31 21.48 -23.70
CA SER A 67 9.47 22.68 -23.61
C SER A 67 8.47 22.64 -22.43
N VAL A 68 8.32 21.49 -21.77
CA VAL A 68 7.54 21.34 -20.52
C VAL A 68 8.50 21.39 -19.35
N ALA A 69 8.28 22.32 -18.42
CA ALA A 69 9.18 22.57 -17.28
C ALA A 69 9.43 21.31 -16.46
N LEU A 70 8.36 20.53 -16.20
CA LEU A 70 8.45 19.28 -15.43
C LEU A 70 9.35 18.23 -16.11
N VAL A 71 9.29 18.12 -17.45
CA VAL A 71 10.14 17.21 -18.22
C VAL A 71 11.59 17.69 -18.19
N ALA A 72 11.81 19.00 -18.39
CA ALA A 72 13.14 19.60 -18.37
C ALA A 72 13.85 19.43 -17.01
N THR A 73 13.12 19.51 -15.91
CA THR A 73 13.72 19.36 -14.57
C THR A 73 13.90 17.91 -14.12
N ASN A 74 13.16 16.94 -14.69
CA ASN A 74 13.11 15.55 -14.18
C ASN A 74 13.42 14.49 -15.26
N SER A 75 13.90 14.90 -16.44
CA SER A 75 14.27 13.98 -17.51
C SER A 75 15.52 14.42 -18.23
N HIS A 76 16.09 13.55 -19.06
CA HIS A 76 17.24 13.83 -19.91
C HIS A 76 17.13 12.99 -21.19
N SER A 77 17.66 13.47 -22.31
CA SER A 77 17.57 12.76 -23.60
C SER A 77 18.25 11.37 -23.56
N ALA A 78 19.39 11.28 -22.88
CA ALA A 78 20.16 10.03 -22.72
C ALA A 78 19.55 9.03 -21.72
N LYS A 79 18.52 9.41 -20.96
CA LYS A 79 17.91 8.53 -19.97
C LYS A 79 17.20 7.34 -20.64
N PRO A 80 17.37 6.07 -20.14
CA PRO A 80 16.66 4.90 -20.65
C PRO A 80 15.14 5.07 -20.64
N TRP A 81 14.44 4.49 -21.61
CA TRP A 81 13.00 4.68 -21.81
C TRP A 81 12.15 4.32 -20.58
N LEU A 82 12.54 3.23 -19.88
CA LEU A 82 11.82 2.81 -18.66
C LEU A 82 11.84 3.91 -17.59
N TYR A 83 12.97 4.58 -17.41
CA TYR A 83 13.11 5.67 -16.44
C TYR A 83 12.52 6.99 -16.95
N LYS A 84 12.39 7.21 -18.27
CA LYS A 84 11.57 8.29 -18.82
C LYS A 84 10.10 8.06 -18.47
N PHE A 85 9.60 6.84 -18.67
CA PHE A 85 8.24 6.45 -18.31
C PHE A 85 8.00 6.60 -16.81
N ALA A 86 8.82 5.96 -15.96
CA ALA A 86 8.70 6.01 -14.50
C ALA A 86 8.96 7.42 -13.93
N GLY A 87 9.81 8.21 -14.56
CA GLY A 87 10.07 9.60 -14.21
C GLY A 87 8.83 10.50 -14.27
N THR A 88 7.77 10.11 -14.98
CA THR A 88 6.50 10.83 -14.99
C THR A 88 5.94 11.01 -13.57
N TRP A 89 6.10 10.06 -12.68
CA TRP A 89 5.65 10.12 -11.28
C TRP A 89 6.79 10.22 -10.26
N GLY A 90 8.05 10.23 -10.70
CA GLY A 90 9.22 10.41 -9.86
C GLY A 90 9.47 11.86 -9.42
N ASN A 91 8.45 12.70 -9.45
CA ASN A 91 8.48 14.13 -9.12
C ASN A 91 7.19 14.56 -8.45
N HIS A 92 7.11 15.83 -8.03
CA HIS A 92 5.97 16.34 -7.28
C HIS A 92 4.68 16.39 -8.13
N GLU A 93 4.69 17.09 -9.26
CA GLU A 93 3.50 17.38 -10.08
C GLU A 93 2.96 16.11 -10.74
N GLY A 94 3.83 15.30 -11.32
CA GLY A 94 3.43 14.07 -12.01
C GLY A 94 2.88 13.02 -11.06
N SER A 95 3.44 12.90 -9.85
CA SER A 95 2.90 11.99 -8.83
C SER A 95 1.53 12.45 -8.31
N MET A 96 1.27 13.77 -8.24
CA MET A 96 -0.04 14.29 -7.88
C MET A 96 -1.06 14.13 -9.02
N LEU A 97 -0.62 14.18 -10.29
CA LEU A 97 -1.49 13.83 -11.41
C LEU A 97 -1.81 12.33 -11.41
N LEU A 98 -0.85 11.46 -11.06
CA LEU A 98 -1.12 10.03 -10.84
C LEU A 98 -2.14 9.82 -9.71
N TRP A 99 -2.04 10.57 -8.60
CA TRP A 99 -3.01 10.56 -7.50
C TRP A 99 -4.42 10.88 -8.01
N VAL A 100 -4.57 11.97 -8.75
CA VAL A 100 -5.86 12.42 -9.29
C VAL A 100 -6.41 11.43 -10.32
N MET A 101 -5.54 10.84 -11.15
CA MET A 101 -5.93 9.78 -12.08
C MET A 101 -6.51 8.55 -11.33
N VAL A 102 -5.85 8.11 -10.27
CA VAL A 102 -6.35 6.97 -9.45
C VAL A 102 -7.70 7.30 -8.84
N MET A 103 -7.90 8.52 -8.30
CA MET A 103 -9.21 8.96 -7.78
C MET A 103 -10.30 8.99 -8.87
N GLY A 104 -9.97 9.51 -10.06
CA GLY A 104 -10.90 9.55 -11.20
C GLY A 104 -11.29 8.16 -11.66
N ILE A 105 -10.31 7.25 -11.80
CA ILE A 105 -10.55 5.83 -12.17
C ILE A 105 -11.37 5.13 -11.07
N ALA A 106 -11.10 5.39 -9.79
CA ALA A 106 -11.87 4.83 -8.68
C ALA A 106 -13.33 5.31 -8.71
N GLY A 107 -13.58 6.60 -8.93
CA GLY A 107 -14.92 7.16 -9.11
C GLY A 107 -15.66 6.56 -10.32
N MET A 108 -14.97 6.44 -11.46
CA MET A 108 -15.47 5.77 -12.65
C MET A 108 -15.81 4.31 -12.36
N ALA A 109 -14.95 3.58 -11.67
CA ALA A 109 -15.17 2.18 -11.33
C ALA A 109 -16.38 2.01 -10.39
N VAL A 110 -16.55 2.87 -9.37
CA VAL A 110 -17.74 2.89 -8.51
C VAL A 110 -19.00 3.17 -9.34
N ALA A 111 -18.96 4.13 -10.27
CA ALA A 111 -20.09 4.43 -11.15
C ALA A 111 -20.50 3.26 -12.05
N LEU A 112 -19.53 2.47 -12.54
CA LEU A 112 -19.76 1.36 -13.46
C LEU A 112 -20.15 0.06 -12.75
N PHE A 113 -19.46 -0.27 -11.65
CA PHE A 113 -19.51 -1.61 -11.06
C PHE A 113 -20.33 -1.69 -9.78
N GLU A 114 -20.50 -0.58 -9.02
CA GLU A 114 -21.31 -0.62 -7.81
C GLU A 114 -22.81 -0.66 -8.13
N ARG A 115 -23.49 -1.72 -7.67
CA ARG A 115 -24.93 -1.95 -7.94
C ARG A 115 -25.70 -2.38 -6.70
N ALA A 116 -25.01 -2.62 -5.58
CA ALA A 116 -25.64 -3.12 -4.36
C ALA A 116 -26.14 -1.98 -3.45
N LEU A 117 -25.56 -0.78 -3.58
CA LEU A 117 -25.97 0.37 -2.81
C LEU A 117 -27.36 0.88 -3.22
N ARG A 118 -28.10 1.40 -2.24
CA ARG A 118 -29.29 2.20 -2.51
C ARG A 118 -28.91 3.40 -3.39
N ARG A 119 -29.82 3.80 -4.28
CA ARG A 119 -29.56 4.85 -5.26
C ARG A 119 -29.02 6.14 -4.63
N ASP A 120 -29.69 6.61 -3.57
CA ASP A 120 -29.32 7.87 -2.89
C ASP A 120 -27.90 7.80 -2.31
N THR A 121 -27.59 6.68 -1.63
CA THR A 121 -26.26 6.45 -1.04
C THR A 121 -25.20 6.30 -2.13
N HIS A 122 -25.51 5.64 -3.25
CA HIS A 122 -24.60 5.55 -4.39
C HIS A 122 -24.29 6.93 -4.99
N MET A 123 -25.33 7.76 -5.22
CA MET A 123 -25.14 9.11 -5.75
C MET A 123 -24.40 10.01 -4.77
N ALA A 124 -24.71 9.94 -3.47
CA ALA A 124 -23.99 10.67 -2.44
C ALA A 124 -22.50 10.25 -2.35
N THR A 125 -22.22 8.94 -2.51
CA THR A 125 -20.84 8.42 -2.58
C THR A 125 -20.07 8.99 -3.78
N LEU A 126 -20.69 9.03 -4.97
CA LEU A 126 -20.09 9.63 -6.16
C LEU A 126 -19.89 11.14 -5.99
N GLY A 127 -20.83 11.83 -5.32
CA GLY A 127 -20.67 13.25 -4.97
C GLY A 127 -19.50 13.50 -4.01
N ALA A 128 -19.35 12.67 -2.99
CA ALA A 128 -18.21 12.75 -2.07
C ALA A 128 -16.88 12.51 -2.78
N GLN A 129 -16.81 11.54 -3.71
CA GLN A 129 -15.63 11.29 -4.52
C GLN A 129 -15.29 12.49 -5.41
N ALA A 130 -16.28 13.10 -6.05
CA ALA A 130 -16.09 14.32 -6.86
C ALA A 130 -15.62 15.51 -6.00
N MET A 131 -16.15 15.67 -4.79
CA MET A 131 -15.75 16.72 -3.86
C MET A 131 -14.26 16.62 -3.50
N ILE A 132 -13.79 15.42 -3.16
CA ILE A 132 -12.37 15.19 -2.86
C ILE A 132 -11.53 15.47 -4.11
N SER A 133 -11.92 14.91 -5.26
CA SER A 133 -11.20 15.10 -6.53
C SER A 133 -11.08 16.57 -6.91
N LEU A 134 -12.13 17.37 -6.68
CA LEU A 134 -12.15 18.79 -7.02
C LEU A 134 -11.07 19.60 -6.32
N GLY A 135 -10.80 19.33 -5.02
CA GLY A 135 -9.72 20.00 -4.30
C GLY A 135 -8.34 19.66 -4.83
N PHE A 136 -8.12 18.40 -5.21
CA PHE A 136 -6.85 17.98 -5.82
C PHE A 136 -6.72 18.46 -7.28
N TYR A 137 -7.81 18.60 -8.03
CA TYR A 137 -7.78 19.30 -9.32
C TYR A 137 -7.37 20.76 -9.13
N ALA A 138 -7.97 21.46 -8.15
CA ALA A 138 -7.63 22.84 -7.85
C ALA A 138 -6.13 22.95 -7.47
N PHE A 139 -5.61 22.03 -6.65
CA PHE A 139 -4.20 21.96 -6.34
C PHE A 139 -3.31 21.86 -7.59
N LEU A 140 -3.63 20.93 -8.50
CA LEU A 140 -2.84 20.76 -9.74
C LEU A 140 -2.96 21.96 -10.66
N LEU A 141 -4.13 22.55 -10.80
CA LEU A 141 -4.37 23.64 -11.77
C LEU A 141 -3.79 24.98 -11.28
N PHE A 142 -3.79 25.25 -9.98
CA PHE A 142 -3.43 26.56 -9.43
C PHE A 142 -2.10 26.59 -8.69
N SER A 143 -1.62 25.45 -8.15
CA SER A 143 -0.39 25.41 -7.36
C SER A 143 0.68 24.48 -7.93
N SER A 144 0.33 23.44 -8.71
CA SER A 144 1.26 22.38 -9.09
C SER A 144 0.99 21.85 -10.50
N ASN A 145 1.02 22.76 -11.52
CA ASN A 145 0.65 22.43 -12.89
C ASN A 145 1.71 21.56 -13.59
N PRO A 146 1.41 20.28 -13.92
CA PRO A 146 2.36 19.38 -14.56
C PRO A 146 2.64 19.70 -16.05
N PHE A 147 1.86 20.59 -16.65
CA PHE A 147 1.97 20.99 -18.07
C PHE A 147 2.53 22.40 -18.24
N ALA A 148 3.09 23.02 -17.19
CA ALA A 148 3.71 24.33 -17.27
C ALA A 148 4.84 24.35 -18.29
N ARG A 149 4.92 25.42 -19.12
CA ARG A 149 5.94 25.58 -20.14
C ARG A 149 7.23 26.16 -19.57
N ALA A 150 8.36 25.60 -20.02
CA ALA A 150 9.66 26.23 -19.83
C ALA A 150 9.87 27.32 -20.90
N ASN A 151 10.25 28.54 -20.48
CA ASN A 151 10.52 29.64 -21.39
C ASN A 151 11.76 30.42 -20.93
N PRO A 152 12.89 30.37 -21.65
CA PRO A 152 13.13 29.54 -22.86
C PRO A 152 13.19 28.04 -22.51
N ALA A 153 12.86 27.18 -23.49
CA ALA A 153 13.05 25.75 -23.36
C ALA A 153 14.56 25.43 -23.36
N PRO A 154 15.07 24.66 -22.38
CA PRO A 154 16.48 24.29 -22.35
C PRO A 154 16.80 23.29 -23.48
N PRO A 155 18.08 23.20 -23.94
CA PRO A 155 18.49 22.27 -24.98
C PRO A 155 18.36 20.81 -24.58
N ASP A 156 18.54 20.49 -23.27
CA ASP A 156 18.28 19.19 -22.67
C ASP A 156 17.87 19.36 -21.21
N GLY A 157 17.47 18.27 -20.55
CA GLY A 157 16.97 18.28 -19.18
C GLY A 157 18.04 18.04 -18.13
N GLN A 158 17.66 18.33 -16.87
CA GLN A 158 18.56 18.19 -15.70
C GLN A 158 18.73 16.72 -15.26
N GLY A 159 17.87 15.82 -15.71
CA GLY A 159 17.87 14.41 -15.31
C GLY A 159 16.95 14.09 -14.14
N LEU A 160 16.75 12.81 -13.91
CA LEU A 160 16.04 12.27 -12.75
C LEU A 160 17.06 11.91 -11.68
N ASN A 161 16.73 12.10 -10.41
CA ASN A 161 17.56 11.62 -9.30
C ASN A 161 17.99 10.16 -9.55
N PRO A 162 19.28 9.85 -9.55
CA PRO A 162 19.80 8.51 -9.85
C PRO A 162 19.22 7.39 -8.98
N LEU A 163 18.96 7.61 -7.70
CA LEU A 163 18.30 6.64 -6.81
C LEU A 163 16.88 6.27 -7.28
N LEU A 164 16.27 7.07 -8.17
CA LEU A 164 14.98 6.79 -8.79
C LEU A 164 15.13 6.11 -10.16
N GLN A 165 16.34 5.91 -10.66
CA GLN A 165 16.59 5.23 -11.93
C GLN A 165 16.76 3.72 -11.71
N ASP A 166 15.76 3.13 -11.10
CA ASP A 166 15.66 1.73 -10.77
C ASP A 166 14.29 1.16 -11.20
N PRO A 167 14.19 -0.13 -11.59
CA PRO A 167 12.91 -0.78 -11.89
C PRO A 167 11.88 -0.69 -10.75
N GLY A 168 12.32 -0.59 -9.50
CA GLY A 168 11.45 -0.38 -8.34
C GLY A 168 10.58 0.86 -8.48
N LEU A 169 11.11 1.96 -9.05
CA LEU A 169 10.34 3.17 -9.32
C LEU A 169 9.18 2.93 -10.31
N ALA A 170 9.32 1.99 -11.26
CA ALA A 170 8.28 1.70 -12.23
C ALA A 170 7.07 0.99 -11.60
N PHE A 171 7.28 0.16 -10.57
CA PHE A 171 6.24 -0.72 -10.01
C PHE A 171 5.75 -0.29 -8.63
N HIS A 172 6.65 0.09 -7.72
CA HIS A 172 6.29 0.39 -6.34
C HIS A 172 5.34 1.59 -6.20
N PRO A 173 5.64 2.82 -6.71
CA PRO A 173 4.79 3.96 -6.46
C PRO A 173 3.39 3.84 -7.07
N PRO A 174 3.21 3.38 -8.35
CA PRO A 174 1.86 3.19 -8.87
C PRO A 174 1.04 2.16 -8.09
N THR A 175 1.66 1.06 -7.66
CA THR A 175 0.98 0.03 -6.86
C THR A 175 0.58 0.58 -5.49
N LEU A 176 1.49 1.33 -4.85
CA LEU A 176 1.23 2.00 -3.58
C LEU A 176 0.07 3.00 -3.71
N TYR A 177 0.07 3.85 -4.77
CA TYR A 177 -0.98 4.83 -4.98
C TYR A 177 -2.34 4.20 -5.27
N LEU A 178 -2.42 3.14 -6.02
CA LEU A 178 -3.67 2.41 -6.25
C LEU A 178 -4.30 1.93 -4.92
N GLY A 179 -3.48 1.50 -3.96
CA GLY A 179 -3.95 1.13 -2.63
C GLY A 179 -4.30 2.34 -1.76
N TYR A 180 -3.38 3.22 -1.62
CA TYR A 180 -3.34 4.39 -0.75
C TYR A 180 -4.44 5.41 -1.12
N VAL A 181 -4.53 5.79 -2.42
CA VAL A 181 -5.59 6.66 -2.95
C VAL A 181 -6.91 5.90 -3.10
N GLY A 182 -6.86 4.59 -3.36
CA GLY A 182 -8.03 3.73 -3.45
C GLY A 182 -8.88 3.71 -2.18
N LEU A 183 -8.31 4.04 -1.01
CA LEU A 183 -9.04 4.23 0.24
C LEU A 183 -9.98 5.45 0.21
N SER A 184 -9.84 6.38 -0.75
CA SER A 184 -10.81 7.46 -0.99
C SER A 184 -12.22 6.94 -1.25
N VAL A 185 -12.34 5.75 -1.85
CA VAL A 185 -13.63 5.09 -2.06
C VAL A 185 -14.30 4.77 -0.73
N ALA A 186 -13.55 4.19 0.23
CA ALA A 186 -14.09 3.88 1.56
C ALA A 186 -14.55 5.14 2.30
N PHE A 187 -13.78 6.22 2.21
CA PHE A 187 -14.15 7.53 2.74
C PHE A 187 -15.43 8.07 2.08
N SER A 188 -15.52 8.01 0.76
CA SER A 188 -16.68 8.48 0.01
C SER A 188 -17.94 7.67 0.33
N PHE A 189 -17.79 6.34 0.53
CA PHE A 189 -18.88 5.49 1.03
C PHE A 189 -19.32 5.92 2.43
N ALA A 190 -18.40 6.20 3.34
CA ALA A 190 -18.71 6.65 4.69
C ALA A 190 -19.46 8.00 4.69
N VAL A 191 -18.97 8.98 3.93
CA VAL A 191 -19.63 10.29 3.76
C VAL A 191 -21.01 10.12 3.14
N GLY A 192 -21.15 9.34 2.07
CA GLY A 192 -22.44 9.06 1.42
C GLY A 192 -23.45 8.40 2.36
N ALA A 193 -22.98 7.42 3.16
CA ALA A 193 -23.81 6.74 4.14
C ALA A 193 -24.26 7.67 5.29
N LEU A 194 -23.39 8.57 5.76
CA LEU A 194 -23.75 9.57 6.78
C LEU A 194 -24.76 10.59 6.25
N LEU A 195 -24.59 11.06 5.01
CA LEU A 195 -25.52 12.00 4.37
C LEU A 195 -26.91 11.39 4.21
N THR A 196 -26.99 10.13 3.78
CA THR A 196 -28.24 9.41 3.52
C THR A 196 -28.75 8.59 4.71
N ARG A 197 -28.01 8.56 5.82
CA ARG A 197 -28.34 7.81 7.06
C ARG A 197 -28.50 6.29 6.82
N ASN A 198 -27.81 5.74 5.86
CA ASN A 198 -27.89 4.33 5.47
C ASN A 198 -26.61 3.59 5.83
N VAL A 199 -26.52 3.11 7.07
CA VAL A 199 -25.41 2.30 7.57
C VAL A 199 -25.96 0.94 8.00
N ASP A 200 -25.94 -0.02 7.08
CA ASP A 200 -26.48 -1.37 7.28
C ASP A 200 -25.53 -2.46 6.71
N ALA A 201 -25.95 -3.72 6.83
CA ALA A 201 -25.22 -4.84 6.31
C ALA A 201 -25.12 -4.84 4.76
N VAL A 202 -26.07 -4.18 4.03
CA VAL A 202 -26.01 -4.05 2.57
C VAL A 202 -24.90 -3.07 2.19
N PHE A 203 -24.88 -1.91 2.84
CA PHE A 203 -23.80 -0.94 2.72
C PHE A 203 -22.42 -1.55 2.97
N ALA A 204 -22.28 -2.32 4.04
CA ALA A 204 -21.00 -2.97 4.37
C ALA A 204 -20.57 -4.00 3.32
N ARG A 205 -21.53 -4.78 2.77
CA ARG A 205 -21.23 -5.72 1.68
C ARG A 205 -20.80 -5.02 0.39
N ALA A 206 -21.39 -3.87 0.09
CA ALA A 206 -21.02 -3.04 -1.05
C ALA A 206 -19.61 -2.44 -0.89
N MET A 207 -19.30 -1.87 0.26
CA MET A 207 -18.02 -1.19 0.52
C MET A 207 -16.83 -2.17 0.60
N ARG A 208 -17.02 -3.36 1.13
CA ARG A 208 -15.95 -4.31 1.46
C ARG A 208 -15.03 -4.71 0.29
N PRO A 209 -15.51 -5.00 -0.95
CA PRO A 209 -14.62 -5.32 -2.07
C PRO A 209 -13.65 -4.19 -2.41
N TRP A 210 -14.09 -2.94 -2.32
CA TRP A 210 -13.28 -1.75 -2.59
C TRP A 210 -12.16 -1.60 -1.57
N ILE A 211 -12.48 -1.75 -0.27
CA ILE A 211 -11.48 -1.73 0.80
C ILE A 211 -10.46 -2.85 0.58
N LEU A 212 -10.93 -4.05 0.27
CA LEU A 212 -10.06 -5.22 0.12
C LEU A 212 -9.13 -5.06 -1.08
N ALA A 213 -9.61 -4.52 -2.21
CA ALA A 213 -8.78 -4.23 -3.38
C ALA A 213 -7.71 -3.17 -3.05
N ALA A 214 -8.10 -2.07 -2.42
CA ALA A 214 -7.16 -1.03 -1.98
C ALA A 214 -6.12 -1.58 -0.98
N TRP A 215 -6.55 -2.37 -0.02
CA TRP A 215 -5.67 -2.98 0.99
C TRP A 215 -4.66 -3.98 0.39
N ILE A 216 -5.07 -4.79 -0.60
CA ILE A 216 -4.17 -5.70 -1.32
C ILE A 216 -3.07 -4.91 -2.02
N LEU A 217 -3.45 -3.88 -2.78
CA LEU A 217 -2.50 -3.05 -3.54
C LEU A 217 -1.58 -2.26 -2.61
N LEU A 218 -2.11 -1.76 -1.48
CA LEU A 218 -1.29 -1.09 -0.46
C LEU A 218 -0.29 -2.06 0.19
N THR A 219 -0.71 -3.30 0.48
CA THR A 219 0.19 -4.35 1.00
C THR A 219 1.30 -4.66 0.01
N LEU A 220 0.97 -4.85 -1.27
CA LEU A 220 1.96 -5.06 -2.33
C LEU A 220 2.90 -3.87 -2.49
N GLY A 221 2.35 -2.65 -2.45
CA GLY A 221 3.12 -1.41 -2.54
C GLY A 221 4.12 -1.28 -1.40
N ILE A 222 3.70 -1.49 -0.14
CA ILE A 222 4.60 -1.45 1.03
C ILE A 222 5.66 -2.53 0.92
N THR A 223 5.28 -3.76 0.57
CA THR A 223 6.22 -4.89 0.42
C THR A 223 7.27 -4.61 -0.66
N ALA A 224 6.86 -4.09 -1.81
CA ALA A 224 7.76 -3.74 -2.91
C ALA A 224 8.67 -2.55 -2.54
N GLY A 225 8.13 -1.53 -1.85
CA GLY A 225 8.92 -0.37 -1.41
C GLY A 225 9.97 -0.72 -0.38
N SER A 226 9.62 -1.58 0.59
CA SER A 226 10.58 -2.10 1.57
C SER A 226 11.71 -2.89 0.91
N TYR A 227 11.40 -3.70 -0.12
CA TYR A 227 12.41 -4.43 -0.87
C TYR A 227 13.29 -3.50 -1.72
N TRP A 228 12.68 -2.49 -2.36
CA TRP A 228 13.39 -1.48 -3.14
C TRP A 228 14.36 -0.68 -2.26
N ALA A 229 13.91 -0.14 -1.13
CA ALA A 229 14.77 0.56 -0.18
C ALA A 229 15.94 -0.33 0.31
N TYR A 230 15.67 -1.62 0.52
CA TYR A 230 16.66 -2.57 0.99
C TYR A 230 17.82 -2.75 0.02
N TYR A 231 17.58 -2.93 -1.27
CA TYR A 231 18.68 -3.19 -2.21
C TYR A 231 19.28 -1.91 -2.81
N GLU A 232 18.49 -0.82 -2.94
CA GLU A 232 18.90 0.42 -3.60
C GLU A 232 19.74 1.32 -2.69
N LEU A 233 19.36 1.47 -1.41
CA LEU A 233 20.02 2.42 -0.53
C LEU A 233 21.39 1.99 -0.04
N GLY A 234 21.74 0.72 -0.14
CA GLY A 234 23.03 0.21 0.30
C GLY A 234 23.26 0.22 1.82
N TRP A 235 22.21 0.46 2.61
CA TRP A 235 22.30 0.58 4.07
C TRP A 235 22.06 -0.74 4.81
N GLY A 236 21.65 -1.79 4.10
CA GLY A 236 21.41 -3.11 4.65
C GLY A 236 20.14 -3.22 5.52
N GLY A 237 19.30 -2.20 5.60
CA GLY A 237 18.03 -2.19 6.30
C GLY A 237 16.84 -2.36 5.34
N TRP A 238 15.75 -2.96 5.82
CA TRP A 238 14.51 -3.14 5.05
C TRP A 238 13.38 -2.22 5.54
N TRP A 239 13.53 -1.54 6.70
CA TRP A 239 12.61 -0.57 7.28
C TRP A 239 13.37 0.35 8.23
N PHE A 240 13.25 1.65 8.06
CA PHE A 240 14.01 2.66 8.80
C PHE A 240 13.17 3.51 9.73
N TRP A 241 11.86 3.28 9.79
CA TRP A 241 10.90 4.15 10.45
C TRP A 241 10.95 5.58 9.91
N ASP A 242 11.32 5.71 8.65
CA ASP A 242 11.31 6.99 7.95
C ASP A 242 9.87 7.53 7.89
N PRO A 243 9.65 8.87 8.00
CA PRO A 243 8.32 9.46 7.92
C PRO A 243 7.52 9.07 6.67
N VAL A 244 8.17 8.82 5.54
CA VAL A 244 7.50 8.39 4.30
C VAL A 244 7.08 6.91 4.36
N GLU A 245 7.90 6.06 4.96
CA GLU A 245 7.53 4.67 5.26
C GLU A 245 6.33 4.63 6.20
N ASN A 246 6.40 5.41 7.30
CA ASN A 246 5.30 5.54 8.25
C ASN A 246 4.02 6.07 7.61
N ALA A 247 4.14 7.01 6.66
CA ALA A 247 3.02 7.56 5.89
C ALA A 247 2.26 6.47 5.10
N SER A 248 2.94 5.40 4.67
CA SER A 248 2.32 4.26 4.01
C SER A 248 1.73 3.23 4.99
N LEU A 249 2.38 3.04 6.14
CA LEU A 249 1.96 2.10 7.18
C LEU A 249 0.67 2.55 7.88
N MET A 250 0.52 3.85 8.17
CA MET A 250 -0.64 4.38 8.88
C MET A 250 -1.98 4.06 8.20
N PRO A 251 -2.19 4.35 6.89
CA PRO A 251 -3.43 3.97 6.21
C PRO A 251 -3.59 2.45 6.11
N TRP A 252 -2.52 1.66 6.03
CA TRP A 252 -2.58 0.21 6.05
C TRP A 252 -3.10 -0.36 7.37
N LEU A 253 -2.65 0.18 8.50
CA LEU A 253 -3.16 -0.19 9.83
C LEU A 253 -4.65 0.13 9.98
N ALA A 254 -5.06 1.35 9.61
CA ALA A 254 -6.45 1.78 9.63
C ALA A 254 -7.33 0.94 8.69
N ALA A 255 -6.86 0.66 7.47
CA ALA A 255 -7.57 -0.17 6.49
C ALA A 255 -7.69 -1.63 6.95
N THR A 256 -6.68 -2.17 7.66
CA THR A 256 -6.73 -3.51 8.26
C THR A 256 -7.81 -3.57 9.34
N ALA A 257 -7.87 -2.60 10.24
CA ALA A 257 -8.93 -2.49 11.24
C ALA A 257 -10.32 -2.31 10.58
N LEU A 258 -10.40 -1.47 9.54
CA LEU A 258 -11.63 -1.27 8.76
C LEU A 258 -12.10 -2.56 8.09
N LEU A 259 -11.18 -3.35 7.50
CA LEU A 259 -11.50 -4.61 6.85
C LEU A 259 -12.13 -5.64 7.81
N HIS A 260 -11.64 -5.68 9.04
CA HIS A 260 -12.22 -6.49 10.12
C HIS A 260 -13.59 -5.95 10.55
N SER A 261 -13.70 -4.63 10.77
CA SER A 261 -14.95 -3.98 11.20
C SER A 261 -16.06 -4.12 10.17
N VAL A 262 -15.78 -3.82 8.89
CA VAL A 262 -16.76 -3.97 7.79
C VAL A 262 -17.21 -5.42 7.60
N THR A 263 -16.35 -6.39 7.96
CA THR A 263 -16.70 -7.82 7.92
C THR A 263 -17.72 -8.16 9.00
N VAL A 264 -17.57 -7.62 10.20
CA VAL A 264 -18.55 -7.78 11.28
C VAL A 264 -19.87 -7.11 10.89
N LEU A 265 -19.83 -5.88 10.37
CA LEU A 265 -21.02 -5.17 9.92
C LEU A 265 -21.75 -5.93 8.81
N ALA A 266 -21.03 -6.42 7.79
CA ALA A 266 -21.60 -7.16 6.66
C ALA A 266 -22.29 -8.49 7.05
N THR A 267 -21.81 -9.15 8.11
CA THR A 267 -22.24 -10.50 8.50
C THR A 267 -23.08 -10.54 9.75
N ARG A 268 -22.92 -9.58 10.66
CA ARG A 268 -23.51 -9.56 12.01
C ARG A 268 -24.28 -8.29 12.31
N ASP A 269 -24.21 -7.30 11.43
CA ASP A 269 -24.86 -5.99 11.59
C ASP A 269 -24.46 -5.28 12.90
N ALA A 270 -23.19 -5.39 13.28
CA ALA A 270 -22.60 -4.74 14.45
C ALA A 270 -21.40 -3.86 14.06
N LEU A 271 -20.91 -2.99 14.95
CA LEU A 271 -19.80 -2.07 14.76
C LEU A 271 -20.05 -1.00 13.67
N ARG A 272 -21.27 -0.52 13.52
CA ARG A 272 -21.66 0.46 12.50
C ARG A 272 -20.86 1.75 12.61
N ALA A 273 -20.89 2.40 13.77
CA ALA A 273 -20.18 3.65 14.04
C ALA A 273 -18.66 3.48 13.87
N TRP A 274 -18.11 2.39 14.38
CA TRP A 274 -16.70 2.06 14.28
C TRP A 274 -16.26 1.87 12.82
N THR A 275 -17.06 1.21 12.00
CA THR A 275 -16.80 1.02 10.56
C THR A 275 -16.75 2.35 9.81
N ILE A 276 -17.69 3.26 10.07
CA ILE A 276 -17.69 4.59 9.45
C ILE A 276 -16.47 5.40 9.90
N MET A 277 -16.16 5.42 11.20
CA MET A 277 -15.00 6.14 11.72
C MET A 277 -13.70 5.63 11.10
N LEU A 278 -13.49 4.31 11.05
CA LEU A 278 -12.29 3.75 10.46
C LEU A 278 -12.19 4.01 8.95
N ALA A 279 -13.31 4.10 8.22
CA ALA A 279 -13.30 4.46 6.80
C ALA A 279 -12.85 5.92 6.60
N VAL A 280 -13.29 6.83 7.47
CA VAL A 280 -12.81 8.21 7.49
C VAL A 280 -11.32 8.25 7.84
N VAL A 281 -10.90 7.59 8.92
CA VAL A 281 -9.51 7.57 9.39
C VAL A 281 -8.56 6.97 8.34
N ALA A 282 -8.93 5.87 7.67
CA ALA A 282 -8.05 5.21 6.71
C ALA A 282 -7.61 6.14 5.57
N PHE A 283 -8.53 6.86 4.95
CA PHE A 283 -8.18 7.83 3.91
C PHE A 283 -7.58 9.12 4.49
N SER A 284 -7.99 9.54 5.68
CA SER A 284 -7.36 10.67 6.38
C SER A 284 -5.87 10.43 6.60
N MET A 285 -5.47 9.20 6.95
CA MET A 285 -4.05 8.84 7.08
C MET A 285 -3.32 8.87 5.73
N SER A 286 -3.98 8.49 4.63
CA SER A 286 -3.42 8.66 3.28
C SER A 286 -3.18 10.14 2.95
N MET A 287 -4.10 11.01 3.30
CA MET A 287 -3.96 12.46 3.08
C MET A 287 -2.88 13.07 3.97
N VAL A 288 -2.82 12.69 5.27
CA VAL A 288 -1.74 13.10 6.19
C VAL A 288 -0.38 12.67 5.64
N GLY A 289 -0.27 11.42 5.17
CA GLY A 289 0.94 10.93 4.53
C GLY A 289 1.33 11.75 3.30
N THR A 290 0.37 12.11 2.45
CA THR A 290 0.63 12.98 1.29
C THR A 290 1.16 14.35 1.71
N PHE A 291 0.58 14.94 2.75
CA PHE A 291 1.08 16.19 3.32
C PHE A 291 2.53 16.04 3.82
N LEU A 292 2.82 15.01 4.61
CA LEU A 292 4.15 14.77 5.16
C LEU A 292 5.23 14.64 4.06
N VAL A 293 4.91 13.90 2.99
CA VAL A 293 5.83 13.67 1.87
C VAL A 293 6.01 14.91 0.98
N ARG A 294 4.99 15.78 0.87
CA ARG A 294 4.94 16.88 -0.11
C ARG A 294 5.19 18.26 0.48
N SER A 295 5.04 18.43 1.78
CA SER A 295 5.30 19.72 2.43
C SER A 295 6.79 20.06 2.54
N GLY A 296 7.66 19.07 2.38
CA GLY A 296 9.10 19.25 2.59
C GLY A 296 9.50 19.62 4.03
N ILE A 297 8.56 19.53 4.97
CA ILE A 297 8.78 19.86 6.37
C ILE A 297 9.63 18.79 7.07
N LEU A 298 9.58 17.53 6.57
CA LEU A 298 10.34 16.42 7.12
C LEU A 298 11.61 16.15 6.32
N THR A 299 12.72 15.97 7.01
CA THR A 299 13.94 15.42 6.41
C THR A 299 13.75 13.91 6.19
N SER A 300 13.58 13.50 4.95
CA SER A 300 13.49 12.11 4.54
C SER A 300 14.31 11.89 3.28
N VAL A 301 14.94 10.73 3.16
CA VAL A 301 15.61 10.30 1.93
C VAL A 301 14.65 10.15 0.74
N HIS A 302 13.34 10.07 1.03
CA HIS A 302 12.27 10.00 0.05
C HIS A 302 11.60 11.36 -0.23
N ALA A 303 12.06 12.45 0.41
CA ALA A 303 11.53 13.80 0.18
C ALA A 303 12.25 14.44 -1.01
N PHE A 304 11.62 14.41 -2.19
CA PHE A 304 12.22 14.89 -3.44
C PHE A 304 12.10 16.40 -3.68
N ALA A 305 11.33 17.11 -2.86
CA ALA A 305 11.18 18.57 -2.94
C ALA A 305 10.69 19.17 -1.63
N VAL A 306 11.32 20.25 -1.21
CA VAL A 306 10.87 21.11 -0.10
C VAL A 306 10.06 22.25 -0.72
N ASP A 307 8.74 22.25 -0.53
CA ASP A 307 7.86 23.32 -1.04
C ASP A 307 6.78 23.67 0.01
N PRO A 308 7.05 24.63 0.90
CA PRO A 308 6.12 25.03 1.95
C PRO A 308 4.79 25.60 1.43
N GLU A 309 4.79 26.24 0.26
CA GLU A 309 3.58 26.84 -0.32
C GLU A 309 2.59 25.77 -0.73
N ARG A 310 3.07 24.75 -1.45
CA ARG A 310 2.26 23.56 -1.82
C ARG A 310 1.84 22.78 -0.59
N GLY A 311 2.71 22.67 0.43
CA GLY A 311 2.41 22.08 1.73
C GLY A 311 1.21 22.75 2.41
N THR A 312 1.17 24.09 2.41
CA THR A 312 0.07 24.86 3.00
C THR A 312 -1.26 24.62 2.30
N PHE A 313 -1.25 24.51 0.96
CA PHE A 313 -2.47 24.17 0.20
C PHE A 313 -3.02 22.80 0.60
N ILE A 314 -2.15 21.78 0.65
CA ILE A 314 -2.55 20.41 1.06
C ILE A 314 -3.04 20.40 2.51
N LEU A 315 -2.44 21.17 3.42
CA LEU A 315 -2.91 21.32 4.80
C LEU A 315 -4.33 21.90 4.86
N GLY A 316 -4.64 22.87 4.00
CA GLY A 316 -6.00 23.41 3.85
C GLY A 316 -7.00 22.34 3.39
N LEU A 317 -6.63 21.49 2.42
CA LEU A 317 -7.46 20.36 1.99
C LEU A 317 -7.65 19.32 3.11
N LEU A 318 -6.60 19.03 3.88
CA LEU A 318 -6.68 18.17 5.06
C LEU A 318 -7.72 18.70 6.07
N ALA A 319 -7.60 19.97 6.45
CA ALA A 319 -8.51 20.60 7.38
C ALA A 319 -9.97 20.54 6.88
N LEU A 320 -10.19 20.80 5.59
CA LEU A 320 -11.51 20.76 4.97
C LEU A 320 -12.10 19.35 4.96
N TYR A 321 -11.36 18.36 4.45
CA TYR A 321 -11.91 17.01 4.22
C TYR A 321 -11.97 16.20 5.51
N ILE A 322 -10.90 16.20 6.31
CA ILE A 322 -10.89 15.48 7.59
C ILE A 322 -11.81 16.18 8.58
N GLY A 323 -11.69 17.50 8.72
CA GLY A 323 -12.54 18.30 9.60
C GLY A 323 -14.01 18.20 9.23
N GLY A 324 -14.33 18.33 7.93
CA GLY A 324 -15.69 18.18 7.41
C GLY A 324 -16.28 16.79 7.63
N ALA A 325 -15.51 15.71 7.40
CA ALA A 325 -15.95 14.34 7.62
C ALA A 325 -16.16 14.04 9.12
N LEU A 326 -15.26 14.51 9.99
CA LEU A 326 -15.40 14.35 11.44
C LEU A 326 -16.58 15.17 11.99
N ALA A 327 -16.79 16.40 11.49
CA ALA A 327 -17.96 17.20 11.84
C ALA A 327 -19.27 16.54 11.40
N LEU A 328 -19.31 15.99 10.17
CA LEU A 328 -20.44 15.22 9.66
C LEU A 328 -20.69 13.96 10.49
N PHE A 329 -19.62 13.25 10.86
CA PHE A 329 -19.71 12.08 11.73
C PHE A 329 -20.30 12.46 13.10
N GLY A 330 -19.76 13.48 13.77
CA GLY A 330 -20.26 13.96 15.06
C GLY A 330 -21.73 14.39 14.99
N TRP A 331 -22.13 15.09 13.92
CA TRP A 331 -23.54 15.51 13.71
C TRP A 331 -24.49 14.33 13.47
N ARG A 332 -24.03 13.29 12.76
CA ARG A 332 -24.88 12.18 12.30
C ARG A 332 -24.78 10.92 13.14
N ILE A 333 -23.79 10.79 14.03
CA ILE A 333 -23.54 9.55 14.78
C ILE A 333 -24.76 9.10 15.59
N GLY A 334 -25.52 10.03 16.17
CA GLY A 334 -26.74 9.71 16.91
C GLY A 334 -27.86 9.07 16.05
N THR A 335 -27.75 9.17 14.70
CA THR A 335 -28.69 8.51 13.77
C THR A 335 -28.22 7.10 13.37
N VAL A 336 -26.98 6.75 13.66
CA VAL A 336 -26.41 5.43 13.42
C VAL A 336 -26.76 4.54 14.60
N ARG A 337 -27.88 3.81 14.49
CA ARG A 337 -28.32 2.88 15.54
C ARG A 337 -27.29 1.79 15.74
N GLU A 338 -27.00 1.45 16.99
CA GLU A 338 -26.15 0.30 17.29
C GLU A 338 -26.79 -1.00 16.77
N GLY A 339 -25.92 -1.90 16.32
CA GLY A 339 -26.33 -3.20 15.78
C GLY A 339 -26.53 -4.26 16.88
N ALA A 340 -26.43 -5.53 16.47
CA ALA A 340 -26.62 -6.66 17.34
C ALA A 340 -25.56 -6.72 18.46
N GLN A 341 -25.99 -7.04 19.69
CA GLN A 341 -25.12 -7.26 20.84
C GLN A 341 -24.38 -8.61 20.72
N PHE A 342 -23.21 -8.70 21.34
CA PHE A 342 -22.38 -9.89 21.41
C PHE A 342 -21.78 -10.05 22.83
N GLU A 343 -21.43 -11.28 23.19
CA GLU A 343 -20.84 -11.56 24.50
C GLU A 343 -19.32 -11.33 24.51
N LEU A 344 -18.76 -11.14 25.72
CA LEU A 344 -17.33 -10.88 25.93
C LEU A 344 -16.45 -11.99 25.32
N VAL A 345 -16.86 -13.26 25.43
CA VAL A 345 -16.16 -14.39 24.79
C VAL A 345 -16.83 -14.66 23.44
N SER A 346 -16.40 -13.94 22.43
CA SER A 346 -16.91 -14.05 21.06
C SER A 346 -15.86 -13.64 20.03
N ARG A 347 -16.09 -13.99 18.75
CA ARG A 347 -15.23 -13.54 17.67
C ARG A 347 -15.30 -12.04 17.47
N GLU A 348 -16.46 -11.45 17.67
CA GLU A 348 -16.68 -10.01 17.60
C GLU A 348 -15.77 -9.27 18.59
N THR A 349 -15.71 -9.73 19.83
CA THR A 349 -14.82 -9.15 20.86
C THR A 349 -13.35 -9.28 20.47
N MET A 350 -12.92 -10.41 19.91
CA MET A 350 -11.53 -10.56 19.41
C MET A 350 -11.22 -9.58 18.29
N LEU A 351 -12.18 -9.29 17.41
CA LEU A 351 -12.04 -8.31 16.36
C LEU A 351 -12.04 -6.86 16.89
N VAL A 352 -12.81 -6.58 17.95
CA VAL A 352 -12.74 -5.28 18.66
C VAL A 352 -11.37 -5.08 19.29
N VAL A 353 -10.84 -6.10 19.98
CA VAL A 353 -9.48 -6.06 20.58
C VAL A 353 -8.43 -5.84 19.49
N ASN A 354 -8.52 -6.57 18.39
CA ASN A 354 -7.62 -6.38 17.25
C ASN A 354 -7.68 -4.95 16.68
N ASN A 355 -8.88 -4.41 16.48
CA ASN A 355 -9.06 -3.05 15.96
C ASN A 355 -8.54 -1.99 16.94
N LEU A 356 -8.74 -2.20 18.25
CA LEU A 356 -8.20 -1.31 19.28
C LEU A 356 -6.68 -1.32 19.27
N LEU A 357 -6.04 -2.49 19.26
CA LEU A 357 -4.59 -2.61 19.25
C LEU A 357 -3.99 -2.00 17.95
N LEU A 358 -4.60 -2.25 16.78
CA LEU A 358 -4.19 -1.61 15.52
C LEU A 358 -4.32 -0.09 15.58
N SER A 359 -5.38 0.43 16.22
CA SER A 359 -5.58 1.87 16.40
C SER A 359 -4.56 2.47 17.38
N VAL A 360 -4.15 1.72 18.40
CA VAL A 360 -3.08 2.13 19.32
C VAL A 360 -1.74 2.22 18.57
N ILE A 361 -1.37 1.21 17.77
CA ILE A 361 -0.16 1.28 16.93
C ILE A 361 -0.22 2.46 15.97
N LEU A 362 -1.36 2.65 15.30
CA LEU A 362 -1.57 3.81 14.43
C LEU A 362 -1.31 5.13 15.17
N GLY A 363 -1.86 5.29 16.36
CA GLY A 363 -1.64 6.49 17.19
C GLY A 363 -0.18 6.68 17.60
N LEU A 364 0.49 5.60 18.00
CA LEU A 364 1.92 5.63 18.37
C LEU A 364 2.80 6.02 17.16
N VAL A 365 2.53 5.45 15.99
CA VAL A 365 3.26 5.77 14.76
C VAL A 365 2.99 7.20 14.33
N LEU A 366 1.73 7.65 14.37
CA LEU A 366 1.36 9.03 14.03
C LEU A 366 2.03 10.05 14.95
N ILE A 367 1.98 9.82 16.27
CA ILE A 367 2.61 10.71 17.26
C ILE A 367 4.12 10.75 17.04
N GLY A 368 4.79 9.59 16.94
CA GLY A 368 6.23 9.52 16.72
C GLY A 368 6.67 10.20 15.41
N THR A 369 5.85 10.12 14.37
CA THR A 369 6.13 10.73 13.05
C THR A 369 5.92 12.25 13.07
N LEU A 370 4.89 12.73 13.79
CA LEU A 370 4.59 14.17 13.87
C LEU A 370 5.38 14.89 14.98
N TYR A 371 5.91 14.16 15.95
CA TYR A 371 6.60 14.75 17.10
C TYR A 371 7.79 15.67 16.71
N PRO A 372 8.68 15.30 15.77
CA PRO A 372 9.73 16.19 15.29
C PRO A 372 9.20 17.51 14.74
N LEU A 373 8.10 17.48 13.98
CA LEU A 373 7.46 18.69 13.44
C LEU A 373 6.92 19.60 14.53
N MET A 374 6.25 19.00 15.51
CA MET A 374 5.68 19.76 16.62
C MET A 374 6.78 20.45 17.43
N THR A 375 7.87 19.73 17.72
CA THR A 375 9.00 20.30 18.49
C THR A 375 9.76 21.36 17.70
N GLU A 376 9.92 21.19 16.38
CA GLU A 376 10.57 22.19 15.53
C GLU A 376 9.77 23.50 15.46
N ALA A 377 8.44 23.43 15.47
CA ALA A 377 7.57 24.61 15.55
C ALA A 377 7.79 25.42 16.85
N PHE A 378 8.30 24.79 17.91
CA PHE A 378 8.71 25.43 19.16
C PHE A 378 10.22 25.72 19.25
N GLY A 379 10.96 25.59 18.15
CA GLY A 379 12.40 25.85 18.05
C GLY A 379 13.31 24.73 18.55
N HIS A 380 12.78 23.54 18.82
CA HIS A 380 13.53 22.36 19.26
C HIS A 380 13.65 21.32 18.15
N LYS A 381 14.86 21.04 17.67
CA LYS A 381 15.12 19.96 16.71
C LYS A 381 15.29 18.64 17.46
N VAL A 382 14.33 17.73 17.27
CA VAL A 382 14.34 16.38 17.84
C VAL A 382 14.22 15.37 16.70
N SER A 383 14.96 14.27 16.78
CA SER A 383 14.83 13.13 15.86
C SER A 383 14.16 11.96 16.59
N VAL A 384 13.17 11.35 15.95
CA VAL A 384 12.49 10.15 16.43
C VAL A 384 12.77 9.04 15.43
N GLY A 385 13.40 7.96 15.89
CA GLY A 385 13.83 6.85 15.04
C GLY A 385 13.53 5.48 15.66
N PRO A 386 14.19 4.41 15.17
CA PRO A 386 13.96 3.02 15.57
C PRO A 386 13.87 2.79 17.08
N PRO A 387 14.71 3.43 17.94
CA PRO A 387 14.62 3.19 19.38
C PRO A 387 13.28 3.54 20.02
N TYR A 388 12.55 4.52 19.46
CA TYR A 388 11.19 4.85 19.91
C TYR A 388 10.19 3.81 19.42
N PHE A 389 10.16 3.58 18.09
CA PHE A 389 9.15 2.72 17.47
C PHE A 389 9.29 1.27 17.91
N ASP A 390 10.50 0.73 17.95
CA ASP A 390 10.75 -0.66 18.32
C ASP A 390 10.38 -0.94 19.79
N ARG A 391 10.68 0.01 20.70
CA ARG A 391 10.38 -0.17 22.12
C ARG A 391 8.90 0.00 22.47
N ILE A 392 8.18 0.83 21.73
CA ILE A 392 6.80 1.19 22.08
C ILE A 392 5.80 0.46 21.16
N ALA A 393 5.97 0.52 19.84
CA ALA A 393 5.06 -0.14 18.91
C ALA A 393 5.30 -1.66 18.81
N GLY A 394 6.53 -2.13 18.95
CA GLY A 394 6.90 -3.53 18.86
C GLY A 394 6.11 -4.46 19.81
N PRO A 395 6.06 -4.19 21.12
CA PRO A 395 5.27 -4.99 22.07
C PRO A 395 3.77 -5.02 21.76
N VAL A 396 3.20 -3.87 21.29
CA VAL A 396 1.79 -3.81 20.90
C VAL A 396 1.54 -4.62 19.62
N ALA A 397 2.48 -4.59 18.68
CA ALA A 397 2.40 -5.40 17.46
C ALA A 397 2.42 -6.90 17.79
N LEU A 398 3.26 -7.34 18.72
CA LEU A 398 3.24 -8.74 19.21
C LEU A 398 1.89 -9.10 19.82
N ALA A 399 1.27 -8.21 20.59
CA ALA A 399 -0.07 -8.42 21.13
C ALA A 399 -1.15 -8.57 20.04
N VAL A 400 -1.08 -7.76 18.95
CA VAL A 400 -1.95 -7.91 17.77
C VAL A 400 -1.80 -9.30 17.16
N VAL A 401 -0.56 -9.75 16.96
CA VAL A 401 -0.28 -11.03 16.29
C VAL A 401 -0.75 -12.22 17.18
N ILE A 402 -0.65 -12.10 18.49
CA ILE A 402 -1.21 -13.10 19.44
C ILE A 402 -2.75 -13.12 19.35
N ALA A 403 -3.40 -11.94 19.35
CA ALA A 403 -4.85 -11.84 19.24
C ALA A 403 -5.34 -12.40 17.87
N MET A 404 -4.56 -12.21 16.82
CA MET A 404 -4.81 -12.74 15.48
C MET A 404 -4.84 -14.28 15.46
N ALA A 405 -4.01 -14.95 16.26
CA ALA A 405 -4.02 -16.42 16.37
C ALA A 405 -5.31 -16.92 17.06
N ALA A 406 -5.83 -16.21 18.04
CA ALA A 406 -7.02 -16.59 18.80
C ALA A 406 -8.34 -16.29 18.07
N GLY A 407 -8.43 -15.14 17.38
CA GLY A 407 -9.65 -14.64 16.79
C GLY A 407 -10.38 -15.62 15.85
N PRO A 408 -9.72 -16.22 14.85
CA PRO A 408 -10.34 -17.18 13.94
C PRO A 408 -10.86 -18.46 14.60
N LEU A 409 -10.35 -18.80 15.80
CA LEU A 409 -10.70 -19.99 16.57
C LEU A 409 -11.90 -19.78 17.48
N THR A 410 -12.35 -18.53 17.67
CA THR A 410 -13.55 -18.19 18.43
C THR A 410 -14.82 -18.30 17.58
N ARG A 411 -15.98 -18.53 18.23
CA ARG A 411 -17.29 -18.54 17.57
C ARG A 411 -17.92 -17.14 17.57
N TRP A 412 -18.83 -16.95 16.62
CA TRP A 412 -19.62 -15.72 16.53
C TRP A 412 -20.66 -15.64 17.65
N ARG A 413 -20.93 -14.42 18.14
CA ARG A 413 -21.87 -14.00 19.18
C ARG A 413 -21.52 -14.49 20.57
N LYS A 414 -21.23 -15.78 20.76
CA LYS A 414 -20.96 -16.42 22.05
C LYS A 414 -20.07 -17.64 21.89
N ASP A 415 -19.08 -17.76 22.74
CA ASP A 415 -18.26 -18.97 22.88
C ASP A 415 -18.02 -19.27 24.39
N GLN A 416 -17.46 -20.42 24.67
CA GLN A 416 -17.04 -20.82 26.02
C GLN A 416 -15.52 -20.72 26.15
N ALA A 417 -15.03 -20.01 27.16
CA ALA A 417 -13.59 -19.82 27.38
C ALA A 417 -12.81 -21.15 27.43
N ARG A 418 -13.38 -22.19 28.06
CA ARG A 418 -12.78 -23.55 28.10
C ARG A 418 -12.66 -24.18 26.72
N ALA A 419 -13.65 -23.98 25.85
CA ALA A 419 -13.62 -24.50 24.47
C ALA A 419 -12.60 -23.73 23.59
N VAL A 420 -12.46 -22.42 23.79
CA VAL A 420 -11.43 -21.60 23.13
C VAL A 420 -10.04 -22.04 23.58
N ALA A 421 -9.83 -22.21 24.90
CA ALA A 421 -8.57 -22.72 25.45
C ALA A 421 -8.20 -24.09 24.85
N GLY A 422 -9.17 -25.02 24.73
CA GLY A 422 -8.93 -26.31 24.08
C GLY A 422 -8.52 -26.21 22.60
N ARG A 423 -9.02 -25.22 21.86
CA ARG A 423 -8.61 -24.99 20.45
C ARG A 423 -7.24 -24.33 20.35
N LEU A 424 -6.85 -23.54 21.35
CA LEU A 424 -5.54 -22.89 21.44
C LEU A 424 -4.44 -23.80 21.99
N LEU A 425 -4.78 -25.01 22.47
CA LEU A 425 -3.80 -25.91 23.10
C LEU A 425 -2.64 -26.26 22.18
N VAL A 426 -2.90 -26.62 20.91
CA VAL A 426 -1.83 -26.96 19.95
C VAL A 426 -0.95 -25.75 19.61
N PRO A 427 -1.50 -24.57 19.25
CA PRO A 427 -0.70 -23.35 19.10
C PRO A 427 0.14 -23.02 20.35
N ALA A 428 -0.42 -23.18 21.55
CA ALA A 428 0.28 -22.94 22.82
C ALA A 428 1.42 -23.93 23.07
N ILE A 429 1.23 -25.22 22.78
CA ILE A 429 2.29 -26.23 22.87
C ILE A 429 3.43 -25.88 21.92
N VAL A 430 3.13 -25.51 20.66
CA VAL A 430 4.16 -25.12 19.68
C VAL A 430 4.89 -23.86 20.13
N LEU A 431 4.18 -22.88 20.69
CA LEU A 431 4.80 -21.68 21.27
C LEU A 431 5.76 -22.04 22.41
N LEU A 432 5.37 -22.95 23.33
CA LEU A 432 6.24 -23.40 24.43
C LEU A 432 7.45 -24.20 23.92
N LEU A 433 7.26 -25.05 22.92
CA LEU A 433 8.37 -25.76 22.27
C LEU A 433 9.33 -24.79 21.58
N ALA A 434 8.80 -23.80 20.85
CA ALA A 434 9.61 -22.76 20.24
C ALA A 434 10.36 -21.94 21.31
N PHE A 435 9.70 -21.61 22.43
CA PHE A 435 10.35 -20.96 23.57
C PHE A 435 11.53 -21.77 24.08
N ALA A 436 11.34 -23.08 24.31
CA ALA A 436 12.40 -23.94 24.77
C ALA A 436 13.58 -24.04 23.77
N VAL A 437 13.26 -24.22 22.48
CA VAL A 437 14.27 -24.33 21.41
C VAL A 437 15.06 -23.02 21.27
N VAL A 438 14.37 -21.88 21.18
CA VAL A 438 15.05 -20.57 21.03
C VAL A 438 15.83 -20.24 22.31
N SER A 439 15.36 -20.62 23.49
CA SER A 439 16.10 -20.47 24.75
C SER A 439 17.41 -21.27 24.73
N VAL A 440 17.38 -22.53 24.32
CA VAL A 440 18.59 -23.36 24.25
C VAL A 440 19.59 -22.83 23.24
N LEU A 441 19.11 -22.39 22.07
CA LEU A 441 19.98 -21.99 20.96
C LEU A 441 20.50 -20.55 21.06
N ALA A 442 19.72 -19.64 21.66
CA ALA A 442 19.96 -18.21 21.54
C ALA A 442 19.81 -17.39 22.84
N TRP A 443 19.58 -18.02 24.01
CA TRP A 443 19.45 -17.30 25.29
C TRP A 443 20.68 -16.44 25.58
N GLY A 444 20.45 -15.17 25.93
CA GLY A 444 21.51 -14.21 26.20
C GLY A 444 22.34 -13.75 24.98
N ARG A 445 22.06 -14.29 23.78
CA ARG A 445 22.74 -13.90 22.54
C ARG A 445 21.94 -12.94 21.68
N ILE A 446 20.62 -12.89 21.90
CA ILE A 446 19.70 -12.04 21.12
C ILE A 446 18.86 -11.17 22.04
N GLY A 447 18.34 -10.05 21.51
CA GLY A 447 17.46 -9.15 22.24
C GLY A 447 16.10 -9.78 22.59
N VAL A 448 15.42 -9.20 23.59
CA VAL A 448 14.11 -9.71 24.07
C VAL A 448 13.05 -9.66 22.97
N LEU A 449 12.98 -8.57 22.19
CA LEU A 449 11.94 -8.41 21.17
C LEU A 449 12.09 -9.42 20.02
N PRO A 450 13.29 -9.64 19.43
CA PRO A 450 13.51 -10.71 18.45
C PRO A 450 13.24 -12.11 19.03
N PHE A 451 13.65 -12.36 20.27
CA PHE A 451 13.36 -13.62 20.96
C PHE A 451 11.86 -13.91 21.01
N LEU A 452 11.07 -12.95 21.51
CA LEU A 452 9.61 -13.07 21.57
C LEU A 452 8.99 -13.18 20.16
N GLY A 453 9.52 -12.43 19.19
CA GLY A 453 9.09 -12.49 17.80
C GLY A 453 9.19 -13.90 17.20
N LEU A 454 10.34 -14.58 17.36
CA LEU A 454 10.55 -15.94 16.88
C LEU A 454 9.59 -16.94 17.55
N VAL A 455 9.44 -16.85 18.88
CA VAL A 455 8.56 -17.74 19.66
C VAL A 455 7.10 -17.55 19.26
N ILE A 456 6.64 -16.31 19.17
CA ILE A 456 5.25 -15.99 18.84
C ILE A 456 4.94 -16.36 17.38
N ALA A 457 5.87 -16.12 16.45
CA ALA A 457 5.68 -16.48 15.04
C ALA A 457 5.36 -17.96 14.86
N ALA A 458 6.04 -18.85 15.56
CA ALA A 458 5.79 -20.30 15.51
C ALA A 458 4.37 -20.67 16.00
N GLY A 459 3.94 -20.14 17.15
CA GLY A 459 2.61 -20.38 17.69
C GLY A 459 1.50 -19.82 16.79
N VAL A 460 1.71 -18.62 16.24
CA VAL A 460 0.76 -17.94 15.35
C VAL A 460 0.65 -18.64 14.00
N ALA A 461 1.75 -19.16 13.45
CA ALA A 461 1.71 -19.94 12.22
C ALA A 461 0.75 -21.14 12.34
N VAL A 462 0.85 -21.89 13.44
CA VAL A 462 -0.05 -23.03 13.71
C VAL A 462 -1.48 -22.54 13.97
N GLY A 463 -1.65 -21.47 14.77
CA GLY A 463 -2.97 -20.86 15.03
C GLY A 463 -3.66 -20.39 13.75
N SER A 464 -2.89 -19.86 12.80
CA SER A 464 -3.40 -19.39 11.50
C SER A 464 -3.94 -20.51 10.62
N VAL A 465 -3.31 -21.71 10.67
CA VAL A 465 -3.74 -22.89 9.89
C VAL A 465 -4.84 -23.67 10.59
N ALA A 466 -4.96 -23.58 11.92
CA ALA A 466 -5.92 -24.32 12.73
C ALA A 466 -7.40 -24.23 12.27
N PRO A 467 -7.90 -23.12 11.67
CA PRO A 467 -9.25 -23.07 11.11
C PRO A 467 -9.52 -24.08 9.98
N LEU A 468 -8.50 -24.65 9.36
CA LEU A 468 -8.62 -25.71 8.34
C LEU A 468 -8.67 -27.12 8.95
N TRP A 469 -8.29 -27.26 10.22
CA TRP A 469 -8.22 -28.55 10.91
C TRP A 469 -9.60 -29.23 10.92
N LYS A 470 -9.64 -30.51 10.58
CA LYS A 470 -10.86 -31.34 10.50
C LYS A 470 -11.93 -30.85 9.53
N ARG A 471 -11.61 -29.89 8.62
CA ARG A 471 -12.51 -29.46 7.55
C ARG A 471 -12.30 -30.29 6.29
N ASN A 472 -13.39 -30.48 5.55
CA ASN A 472 -13.27 -30.98 4.19
C ASN A 472 -12.69 -29.86 3.29
N LEU A 473 -11.40 -29.97 2.94
CA LEU A 473 -10.67 -28.94 2.21
C LEU A 473 -11.34 -28.64 0.85
N ARG A 474 -11.87 -29.64 0.14
CA ARG A 474 -12.54 -29.44 -1.16
C ARG A 474 -13.83 -28.62 -1.05
N ARG A 475 -14.49 -28.62 0.11
CA ARG A 475 -15.72 -27.86 0.36
C ARG A 475 -15.47 -26.55 1.15
N THR A 476 -14.25 -26.28 1.56
CA THR A 476 -13.91 -25.05 2.29
C THR A 476 -13.95 -23.86 1.35
N PRO A 477 -14.67 -22.78 1.72
CA PRO A 477 -14.76 -21.59 0.86
C PRO A 477 -13.41 -20.91 0.65
N LEU A 478 -13.19 -20.37 -0.56
CA LEU A 478 -11.92 -19.74 -0.93
C LEU A 478 -11.51 -18.57 -0.01
N PHE A 479 -12.47 -17.80 0.49
CA PHE A 479 -12.18 -16.73 1.45
C PHE A 479 -11.60 -17.24 2.79
N THR A 480 -11.87 -18.51 3.18
CA THR A 480 -11.28 -19.11 4.37
C THR A 480 -9.79 -19.39 4.13
N TYR A 481 -9.44 -19.91 2.93
CA TYR A 481 -8.04 -20.06 2.54
C TYR A 481 -7.35 -18.71 2.47
N GLY A 482 -8.02 -17.69 1.92
CA GLY A 482 -7.51 -16.33 1.88
C GLY A 482 -7.15 -15.79 3.27
N MET A 483 -8.05 -15.95 4.25
CA MET A 483 -7.79 -15.57 5.63
C MET A 483 -6.60 -16.35 6.22
N VAL A 484 -6.56 -17.67 6.03
CA VAL A 484 -5.48 -18.51 6.57
C VAL A 484 -4.13 -18.12 5.99
N ILE A 485 -4.05 -17.92 4.67
CA ILE A 485 -2.80 -17.55 3.98
C ILE A 485 -2.35 -16.14 4.40
N ALA A 486 -3.26 -15.17 4.55
CA ALA A 486 -2.92 -13.84 5.01
C ALA A 486 -2.36 -13.84 6.44
N HIS A 487 -3.01 -14.55 7.37
CA HIS A 487 -2.55 -14.65 8.75
C HIS A 487 -1.24 -15.44 8.86
N LEU A 488 -1.07 -16.51 8.07
CA LEU A 488 0.20 -17.24 7.98
C LEU A 488 1.31 -16.33 7.42
N GLY A 489 1.00 -15.48 6.44
CA GLY A 489 1.91 -14.48 5.91
C GLY A 489 2.43 -13.52 6.98
N CYS A 490 1.55 -13.06 7.90
CA CYS A 490 1.99 -12.25 9.05
C CYS A 490 2.97 -13.01 9.96
N ALA A 491 2.74 -14.30 10.21
CA ALA A 491 3.65 -15.12 11.01
C ALA A 491 5.00 -15.32 10.31
N VAL A 492 4.99 -15.52 8.99
CA VAL A 492 6.21 -15.67 8.17
C VAL A 492 7.00 -14.37 8.14
N SER A 493 6.35 -13.20 7.92
CA SER A 493 7.03 -11.90 8.00
C SER A 493 7.62 -11.67 9.39
N LEU A 494 6.88 -11.96 10.46
CA LEU A 494 7.38 -11.80 11.83
C LEU A 494 8.60 -12.68 12.10
N ALA A 495 8.60 -13.92 11.60
CA ALA A 495 9.75 -14.81 11.71
C ALA A 495 10.97 -14.24 10.99
N GLY A 496 10.79 -13.69 9.77
CA GLY A 496 11.84 -13.04 9.01
C GLY A 496 12.41 -11.80 9.72
N MET A 497 11.53 -10.90 10.18
CA MET A 497 11.93 -9.70 10.92
C MET A 497 12.69 -10.05 12.20
N ALA A 498 12.18 -11.02 12.96
CA ALA A 498 12.82 -11.44 14.20
C ALA A 498 14.17 -12.14 13.95
N ALA A 499 14.28 -12.96 12.90
CA ALA A 499 15.53 -13.64 12.55
C ALA A 499 16.58 -12.66 12.02
N ASP A 500 16.19 -11.70 11.17
CA ASP A 500 17.08 -10.64 10.69
C ASP A 500 17.61 -9.81 11.85
N SER A 501 16.71 -9.33 12.73
CA SER A 501 17.11 -8.57 13.93
C SER A 501 17.97 -9.35 14.92
N ALA A 502 17.77 -10.68 15.04
CA ALA A 502 18.48 -11.52 15.99
C ALA A 502 19.88 -11.93 15.51
N PHE A 503 20.03 -12.23 14.22
CA PHE A 503 21.18 -12.99 13.71
C PHE A 503 21.92 -12.32 12.55
N THR A 504 21.59 -11.08 12.19
CA THR A 504 22.38 -10.33 11.20
C THR A 504 23.80 -10.12 11.73
N VAL A 505 24.76 -10.40 10.86
CA VAL A 505 26.20 -10.15 11.11
C VAL A 505 26.67 -9.14 10.08
N GLU A 506 27.28 -8.07 10.54
CA GLU A 506 27.87 -7.01 9.72
C GLU A 506 29.40 -7.02 9.86
N LYS A 507 30.09 -6.78 8.76
CA LYS A 507 31.53 -6.53 8.74
C LYS A 507 31.85 -5.39 7.78
N LEU A 508 32.50 -4.35 8.29
CA LEU A 508 33.03 -3.24 7.52
C LEU A 508 34.56 -3.31 7.54
N VAL A 509 35.17 -3.31 6.37
CA VAL A 509 36.63 -3.38 6.23
C VAL A 509 37.12 -2.43 5.13
N ALA A 510 38.40 -2.05 5.23
CA ALA A 510 39.15 -1.44 4.13
C ALA A 510 39.98 -2.56 3.49
N ALA A 511 39.66 -2.93 2.23
CA ALA A 511 40.24 -4.07 1.53
C ALA A 511 40.88 -3.66 0.19
N ARG A 512 41.83 -4.45 -0.28
CA ARG A 512 42.43 -4.33 -1.62
C ARG A 512 42.12 -5.56 -2.46
N PRO A 513 42.19 -5.48 -3.79
CA PRO A 513 42.21 -6.65 -4.64
C PRO A 513 43.29 -7.68 -4.17
N GLY A 514 42.90 -8.94 -4.04
CA GLY A 514 43.66 -10.02 -3.44
C GLY A 514 43.25 -10.37 -2.01
N ASP A 515 42.61 -9.48 -1.26
CA ASP A 515 42.22 -9.73 0.12
C ASP A 515 41.04 -10.71 0.21
N VAL A 516 41.00 -11.51 1.29
CA VAL A 516 39.90 -12.41 1.62
C VAL A 516 39.23 -11.94 2.91
N ILE A 517 37.94 -11.66 2.84
CA ILE A 517 37.14 -11.19 3.95
C ILE A 517 36.26 -12.35 4.45
N GLU A 518 36.46 -12.75 5.72
CA GLU A 518 35.66 -13.80 6.33
C GLU A 518 34.57 -13.19 7.25
N THR A 519 33.31 -13.60 7.08
CA THR A 519 32.20 -13.20 7.92
C THR A 519 31.06 -14.23 7.91
N ALA A 520 30.51 -14.59 9.06
CA ALA A 520 29.38 -15.51 9.21
C ALA A 520 29.52 -16.84 8.42
N GLY A 521 30.75 -17.40 8.35
CA GLY A 521 31.08 -18.61 7.59
C GLY A 521 31.20 -18.42 6.07
N TRP A 522 31.07 -17.19 5.57
CA TRP A 522 31.39 -16.81 4.21
C TRP A 522 32.86 -16.37 4.09
N LYS A 523 33.45 -16.69 2.94
CA LYS A 523 34.73 -16.16 2.47
C LYS A 523 34.46 -15.38 1.19
N VAL A 524 34.67 -14.07 1.23
CA VAL A 524 34.51 -13.17 0.09
C VAL A 524 35.90 -12.72 -0.31
N ARG A 525 36.37 -13.18 -1.46
CA ARG A 525 37.66 -12.75 -2.04
C ARG A 525 37.39 -11.56 -2.95
N PHE A 526 38.13 -10.50 -2.76
CA PHE A 526 38.12 -9.32 -3.60
C PHE A 526 39.13 -9.53 -4.73
N ASP A 527 38.66 -9.79 -5.94
CA ASP A 527 39.52 -10.20 -7.05
C ASP A 527 40.10 -9.03 -7.82
N ALA A 528 39.25 -8.07 -8.23
CA ALA A 528 39.64 -6.91 -9.02
C ALA A 528 38.65 -5.75 -8.91
N ILE A 529 39.06 -4.58 -9.41
CA ILE A 529 38.16 -3.45 -9.74
C ILE A 529 38.19 -3.31 -11.26
N THR A 530 36.98 -3.36 -11.86
CA THR A 530 36.79 -3.25 -13.31
C THR A 530 35.91 -2.03 -13.63
N PRO A 531 36.39 -1.08 -14.44
CA PRO A 531 35.57 0.02 -14.90
C PRO A 531 34.55 -0.47 -15.93
N ILE A 532 33.29 -0.10 -15.74
CA ILE A 532 32.18 -0.42 -16.65
C ILE A 532 31.36 0.81 -16.98
N ALA A 533 30.57 0.76 -18.04
CA ALA A 533 29.70 1.83 -18.46
C ALA A 533 28.29 1.28 -18.74
N GLY A 534 27.27 2.00 -18.30
CA GLY A 534 25.88 1.81 -18.66
C GLY A 534 25.39 2.91 -19.62
N ASP A 535 24.08 2.97 -19.83
CA ASP A 535 23.46 3.89 -20.80
C ASP A 535 23.67 5.37 -20.43
N ASN A 536 23.66 5.71 -19.12
CA ASN A 536 23.78 7.08 -18.62
C ASN A 536 24.61 7.17 -17.32
N TRP A 537 25.42 6.17 -17.04
CA TRP A 537 26.31 6.12 -15.88
C TRP A 537 27.61 5.38 -16.21
N THR A 538 28.63 5.62 -15.42
CA THR A 538 29.85 4.81 -15.35
C THR A 538 29.97 4.21 -13.95
N ALA A 539 30.67 3.10 -13.80
CA ALA A 539 30.89 2.51 -12.48
C ALA A 539 32.26 1.88 -12.35
N LEU A 540 32.73 1.79 -11.12
CA LEU A 540 33.77 0.89 -10.69
C LEU A 540 33.12 -0.33 -10.07
N GLN A 541 33.28 -1.48 -10.71
CA GLN A 541 32.73 -2.76 -10.29
C GLN A 541 33.77 -3.52 -9.48
N GLY A 542 33.40 -3.96 -8.29
CA GLY A 542 34.20 -4.89 -7.51
C GLY A 542 33.91 -6.32 -7.98
N ASP A 543 34.84 -6.92 -8.66
CA ASP A 543 34.76 -8.35 -8.97
C ASP A 543 35.16 -9.13 -7.73
N MET A 544 34.21 -9.87 -7.16
CA MET A 544 34.42 -10.62 -5.93
C MET A 544 33.86 -12.03 -6.05
N THR A 545 34.55 -12.98 -5.41
CA THR A 545 34.15 -14.38 -5.36
C THR A 545 33.72 -14.76 -3.94
N ALA A 546 32.47 -15.15 -3.76
CA ALA A 546 31.90 -15.56 -2.47
C ALA A 546 31.82 -17.10 -2.38
N SER A 547 32.26 -17.69 -1.29
CA SER A 547 32.15 -19.12 -1.00
C SER A 547 31.74 -19.36 0.45
N ARG A 548 31.07 -20.48 0.72
CA ARG A 548 30.67 -20.88 2.09
C ARG A 548 30.88 -22.37 2.30
N GLY A 549 31.73 -22.72 3.27
CA GLY A 549 32.12 -24.10 3.55
C GLY A 549 32.76 -24.75 2.31
N SER A 550 32.27 -25.93 1.92
CA SER A 550 32.71 -26.67 0.73
C SER A 550 31.89 -26.34 -0.53
N GLY A 551 31.05 -25.30 -0.50
CA GLY A 551 30.25 -24.90 -1.65
C GLY A 551 31.10 -24.32 -2.77
N SER A 552 30.62 -24.47 -4.03
CA SER A 552 31.28 -23.84 -5.19
C SER A 552 31.31 -22.32 -5.04
N PRO A 553 32.40 -21.66 -5.43
CA PRO A 553 32.52 -20.22 -5.47
C PRO A 553 31.45 -19.61 -6.40
N ILE A 554 30.93 -18.43 -6.05
CA ILE A 554 29.92 -17.68 -6.80
C ILE A 554 30.44 -16.26 -6.96
N ASP A 555 30.40 -15.76 -8.18
CA ASP A 555 30.81 -14.39 -8.48
C ASP A 555 29.71 -13.40 -8.09
N ILE A 556 30.14 -12.30 -7.50
CA ILE A 556 29.28 -11.17 -7.09
C ILE A 556 29.94 -9.86 -7.49
N HIS A 557 29.14 -8.88 -7.88
CA HIS A 557 29.61 -7.65 -8.51
C HIS A 557 28.95 -6.39 -7.88
N PRO A 558 29.36 -5.97 -6.66
CA PRO A 558 28.94 -4.67 -6.13
C PRO A 558 29.57 -3.54 -6.92
N GLN A 559 28.83 -2.42 -7.11
CA GLN A 559 29.27 -1.33 -7.96
C GLN A 559 29.22 0.02 -7.21
N ALA A 560 30.21 0.87 -7.46
CA ALA A 560 30.18 2.29 -7.16
C ALA A 560 29.91 3.03 -8.47
N ARG A 561 28.69 3.59 -8.64
CA ARG A 561 28.21 4.22 -9.86
C ARG A 561 28.34 5.73 -9.80
N PHE A 562 28.63 6.33 -10.94
CA PHE A 562 28.60 7.77 -11.17
C PHE A 562 27.66 8.09 -12.32
N PHE A 563 26.63 8.88 -12.06
CA PHE A 563 25.70 9.43 -13.05
C PHE A 563 26.14 10.82 -13.45
N THR A 564 25.95 11.18 -14.73
CA THR A 564 26.34 12.49 -15.27
C THR A 564 25.22 13.51 -15.22
N ALA A 565 23.96 13.08 -15.20
CA ALA A 565 22.79 13.95 -15.22
C ALA A 565 21.67 13.45 -14.25
N PRO A 566 21.55 14.03 -13.05
CA PRO A 566 22.46 14.97 -12.37
C PRO A 566 23.76 14.28 -11.91
N PRO A 567 24.88 15.00 -11.77
CA PRO A 567 26.13 14.43 -11.24
C PRO A 567 25.94 13.88 -9.83
N THR A 568 25.98 12.55 -9.69
CA THR A 568 25.68 11.87 -8.42
C THR A 568 26.40 10.53 -8.33
N ASN A 569 26.98 10.27 -7.16
CA ASN A 569 27.51 8.94 -6.83
C ASN A 569 26.42 8.11 -6.14
N THR A 570 26.27 6.86 -6.58
CA THR A 570 25.42 5.85 -5.93
C THR A 570 26.19 4.56 -5.74
N THR A 571 25.67 3.68 -4.91
CA THR A 571 26.21 2.33 -4.72
C THR A 571 25.16 1.30 -5.13
N GLU A 572 25.56 0.28 -5.85
CA GLU A 572 24.73 -0.86 -6.20
C GLU A 572 25.21 -2.07 -5.41
N ALA A 573 24.35 -2.59 -4.55
CA ALA A 573 24.66 -3.72 -3.72
C ALA A 573 24.63 -5.04 -4.50
N ALA A 574 25.59 -5.94 -4.27
CA ALA A 574 25.49 -7.31 -4.74
C ALA A 574 24.75 -8.19 -3.72
N LEU A 575 23.69 -8.84 -4.17
CA LEU A 575 22.83 -9.69 -3.35
C LEU A 575 22.92 -11.15 -3.77
N LEU A 576 23.43 -12.01 -2.90
CA LEU A 576 23.43 -13.46 -3.11
C LEU A 576 22.39 -14.11 -2.20
N THR A 577 21.24 -14.45 -2.78
CA THR A 577 20.11 -15.04 -2.07
C THR A 577 20.24 -16.56 -1.97
N ARG A 578 20.05 -17.08 -0.75
CA ARG A 578 19.96 -18.51 -0.45
C ARG A 578 18.70 -18.79 0.37
N TRP A 579 18.37 -20.05 0.54
CA TRP A 579 17.18 -20.45 1.31
C TRP A 579 17.25 -20.09 2.81
N ASP A 580 18.47 -20.00 3.36
CA ASP A 580 18.76 -19.73 4.77
C ASP A 580 19.09 -18.24 5.05
N GLY A 581 19.17 -17.40 4.02
CA GLY A 581 19.46 -15.98 4.16
C GLY A 581 20.03 -15.34 2.92
N GLN A 582 20.60 -14.16 3.09
CA GLN A 582 21.15 -13.38 2.00
C GLN A 582 22.51 -12.80 2.38
N LEU A 583 23.50 -12.98 1.52
CA LEU A 583 24.76 -12.26 1.57
C LEU A 583 24.57 -10.96 0.81
N TYR A 584 24.84 -9.85 1.46
CA TYR A 584 24.66 -8.49 0.96
C TYR A 584 26.02 -7.80 1.01
N VAL A 585 26.53 -7.35 -0.15
CA VAL A 585 27.86 -6.75 -0.27
C VAL A 585 27.77 -5.39 -0.95
N VAL A 586 28.39 -4.38 -0.36
CA VAL A 586 28.48 -3.02 -0.90
C VAL A 586 29.93 -2.63 -1.06
N LEU A 587 30.24 -2.06 -2.23
CA LEU A 587 31.49 -1.38 -2.50
C LEU A 587 31.31 0.12 -2.26
N GLY A 588 32.03 0.67 -1.29
CA GLY A 588 32.04 2.10 -0.96
C GLY A 588 33.10 2.87 -1.72
N GLN A 589 33.65 3.90 -1.07
CA GLN A 589 34.65 4.76 -1.69
C GLN A 589 36.06 4.17 -1.53
N GLU A 590 36.95 4.53 -2.46
CA GLU A 590 38.37 4.31 -2.35
C GLU A 590 38.97 5.32 -1.38
N ALA A 591 39.82 4.83 -0.46
CA ALA A 591 40.59 5.66 0.43
C ALA A 591 41.91 6.10 -0.23
N ASP A 592 42.55 7.14 0.30
CA ASP A 592 43.78 7.72 -0.24
C ASP A 592 44.96 6.70 -0.34
N ASP A 593 44.90 5.62 0.41
CA ASP A 593 45.88 4.55 0.42
C ASP A 593 45.60 3.41 -0.57
N GLY A 594 44.61 3.57 -1.44
CA GLY A 594 44.18 2.58 -2.46
C GLY A 594 43.39 1.40 -1.89
N ARG A 595 42.91 1.49 -0.66
CA ARG A 595 41.96 0.53 -0.09
C ARG A 595 40.53 0.96 -0.35
N TRP A 596 39.66 -0.01 -0.60
CA TRP A 596 38.23 0.19 -0.80
C TRP A 596 37.45 -0.10 0.46
N GLN A 597 36.47 0.70 0.77
CA GLN A 597 35.53 0.41 1.82
C GLN A 597 34.60 -0.71 1.33
N VAL A 598 34.68 -1.89 1.96
CA VAL A 598 33.80 -3.03 1.65
C VAL A 598 32.96 -3.33 2.86
N ARG A 599 31.66 -3.35 2.66
CA ARG A 599 30.68 -3.63 3.71
C ARG A 599 29.92 -4.89 3.36
N ILE A 600 29.89 -5.86 4.27
CA ILE A 600 29.33 -7.19 4.06
C ILE A 600 28.36 -7.49 5.20
N TRP A 601 27.14 -7.88 4.85
CA TRP A 601 26.19 -8.44 5.80
C TRP A 601 25.84 -9.88 5.42
N TRP A 602 25.70 -10.72 6.42
CA TRP A 602 24.94 -11.94 6.34
C TRP A 602 23.60 -11.72 7.05
N LYS A 603 22.50 -11.91 6.35
CA LYS A 603 21.14 -11.65 6.80
C LYS A 603 20.28 -12.92 6.78
N PRO A 604 20.23 -13.66 7.90
CA PRO A 604 19.49 -14.91 7.98
C PRO A 604 17.98 -14.69 7.80
N PHE A 605 17.38 -15.46 6.89
CA PHE A 605 15.95 -15.51 6.64
C PHE A 605 15.26 -14.17 6.32
N VAL A 606 16.01 -13.13 5.96
CA VAL A 606 15.46 -11.80 5.63
C VAL A 606 14.42 -11.87 4.54
N THR A 607 14.53 -12.77 3.57
CA THR A 607 13.59 -12.95 2.47
C THR A 607 12.18 -13.35 2.91
N LEU A 608 12.04 -13.93 4.12
CA LEU A 608 10.73 -14.27 4.69
C LEU A 608 9.87 -13.02 4.95
N ILE A 609 10.47 -11.85 5.13
CA ILE A 609 9.76 -10.59 5.34
C ILE A 609 8.86 -10.32 4.13
N TRP A 610 9.43 -10.33 2.93
CA TRP A 610 8.71 -10.06 1.68
C TRP A 610 7.85 -11.24 1.24
N LEU A 611 8.30 -12.48 1.48
CA LEU A 611 7.48 -13.67 1.24
C LEU A 611 6.18 -13.59 2.06
N GLY A 612 6.26 -13.21 3.33
CA GLY A 612 5.09 -13.02 4.18
C GLY A 612 4.19 -11.88 3.67
N GLY A 613 4.74 -10.75 3.23
CA GLY A 613 3.99 -9.66 2.60
C GLY A 613 3.24 -10.11 1.33
N MET A 614 3.89 -10.89 0.47
CA MET A 614 3.25 -11.49 -0.71
C MET A 614 2.15 -12.48 -0.33
N MET A 615 2.34 -13.27 0.73
CA MET A 615 1.31 -14.19 1.24
C MET A 615 0.10 -13.40 1.78
N ILE A 616 0.30 -12.28 2.47
CA ILE A 616 -0.78 -11.41 2.95
C ILE A 616 -1.60 -10.90 1.77
N ALA A 617 -0.96 -10.38 0.73
CA ALA A 617 -1.62 -9.89 -0.48
C ALA A 617 -2.36 -11.02 -1.24
N LEU A 618 -1.73 -12.19 -1.38
CA LEU A 618 -2.36 -13.37 -1.98
C LEU A 618 -3.60 -13.81 -1.19
N GLY A 619 -3.50 -13.84 0.12
CA GLY A 619 -4.64 -14.15 1.01
C GLY A 619 -5.80 -13.17 0.84
N GLY A 620 -5.50 -11.87 0.72
CA GLY A 620 -6.47 -10.84 0.36
C GLY A 620 -7.14 -11.11 -0.97
N THR A 621 -6.34 -11.41 -2.01
CA THR A 621 -6.82 -11.71 -3.37
C THR A 621 -7.75 -12.93 -3.39
N LEU A 622 -7.39 -14.02 -2.71
CA LEU A 622 -8.26 -15.19 -2.57
C LEU A 622 -9.56 -14.86 -1.82
N SER A 623 -9.49 -13.95 -0.84
CA SER A 623 -10.67 -13.49 -0.12
C SER A 623 -11.60 -12.64 -0.99
N LEU A 624 -11.05 -11.85 -1.92
CA LEU A 624 -11.80 -11.07 -2.89
C LEU A 624 -12.50 -11.99 -3.92
N LEU A 625 -11.75 -12.87 -4.57
CA LEU A 625 -12.26 -13.81 -5.58
C LEU A 625 -13.27 -14.81 -5.02
N GLY A 626 -13.11 -15.26 -3.80
CA GLY A 626 -13.98 -16.24 -3.15
C GLY A 626 -15.40 -15.75 -2.90
N ARG A 627 -15.67 -14.46 -3.03
CA ARG A 627 -16.97 -13.83 -2.85
C ARG A 627 -17.78 -13.70 -4.12
N GLU A 628 -17.14 -13.40 -5.23
CA GLU A 628 -17.83 -13.30 -6.51
C GLU A 628 -18.57 -14.59 -6.85
N ARG A 629 -17.97 -15.75 -6.57
CA ARG A 629 -18.60 -17.06 -6.78
C ARG A 629 -19.86 -17.31 -5.92
N ARG A 630 -20.01 -16.67 -4.75
CA ARG A 630 -21.21 -16.79 -3.91
C ARG A 630 -22.31 -15.81 -4.30
N GLY A 631 -21.97 -14.61 -4.73
CA GLY A 631 -22.92 -13.63 -5.26
C GLY A 631 -23.66 -14.17 -6.49
N TYR A 632 -22.96 -14.86 -7.39
CA TYR A 632 -23.55 -15.49 -8.58
C TYR A 632 -24.45 -16.69 -8.28
N LYS A 633 -24.18 -17.44 -7.20
CA LYS A 633 -25.05 -18.59 -6.81
C LYS A 633 -26.29 -18.18 -6.03
N SER A 634 -26.36 -17.00 -5.45
CA SER A 634 -27.55 -16.51 -4.72
C SER A 634 -28.51 -15.66 -5.59
N CYS A 635 -28.07 -15.18 -6.75
CA CYS A 635 -28.92 -14.61 -7.78
C CYS A 635 -29.28 -15.69 -8.83
N GLY A 636 -29.84 -16.77 -8.37
CA GLY A 636 -30.61 -17.70 -9.22
C GLY A 636 -31.92 -17.02 -9.59
N VAL A 637 -31.88 -16.06 -10.51
CA VAL A 637 -33.05 -15.68 -11.28
C VAL A 637 -33.35 -16.88 -12.17
N VAL A 638 -34.26 -17.71 -11.71
CA VAL A 638 -34.93 -18.67 -12.57
C VAL A 638 -35.75 -17.83 -13.56
N LEU A 639 -35.14 -17.52 -14.70
CA LEU A 639 -35.86 -17.03 -15.86
C LEU A 639 -36.81 -18.17 -16.30
N ARG A 640 -38.03 -18.19 -15.73
CA ARG A 640 -39.13 -18.93 -16.30
C ARG A 640 -39.49 -18.23 -17.61
N TRP A 641 -39.01 -18.79 -18.70
CA TRP A 641 -39.42 -18.39 -20.04
C TRP A 641 -40.95 -18.60 -20.16
N ARG A 642 -41.72 -17.53 -20.35
CA ARG A 642 -43.13 -17.58 -20.78
C ARG A 642 -43.17 -17.38 -22.28
N PRO A 643 -43.78 -18.29 -23.06
CA PRO A 643 -43.75 -18.29 -24.53
C PRO A 643 -44.66 -17.25 -25.23
N HIS A 644 -45.09 -16.20 -24.59
CA HIS A 644 -45.98 -15.20 -25.19
C HIS A 644 -45.67 -13.79 -24.77
N GLU A 645 -44.56 -13.22 -25.28
CA GLU A 645 -44.36 -11.75 -25.33
C GLU A 645 -43.69 -11.39 -26.68
N PRO A 646 -44.14 -10.31 -27.36
CA PRO A 646 -43.66 -9.98 -28.70
C PRO A 646 -42.29 -9.34 -28.70
N LEU A 647 -41.52 -9.64 -29.75
CA LEU A 647 -40.08 -9.38 -29.99
C LEU A 647 -39.70 -7.87 -30.14
N GLY A 648 -40.56 -6.94 -29.78
CA GLY A 648 -40.32 -5.51 -30.05
C GLY A 648 -39.31 -4.77 -29.15
N ASP A 649 -39.15 -5.22 -27.89
CA ASP A 649 -38.40 -4.41 -26.88
C ASP A 649 -36.94 -4.87 -26.63
N LEU A 650 -36.45 -5.81 -27.40
CA LEU A 650 -35.10 -6.40 -27.23
C LEU A 650 -33.98 -5.72 -28.04
N VAL A 651 -34.33 -4.77 -28.91
CA VAL A 651 -33.34 -4.13 -29.81
C VAL A 651 -32.67 -2.91 -29.18
N ALA A 652 -33.26 -2.29 -28.16
CA ALA A 652 -32.67 -1.12 -27.50
C ALA A 652 -31.59 -1.44 -26.42
N ALA A 653 -31.46 -2.72 -26.02
CA ALA A 653 -30.47 -3.16 -25.01
C ALA A 653 -29.24 -3.87 -25.63
N GLY A 654 -29.13 -3.90 -26.94
CA GLY A 654 -28.39 -4.94 -27.68
C GLY A 654 -26.91 -4.70 -27.93
N VAL A 655 -26.27 -3.65 -27.50
CA VAL A 655 -24.84 -3.40 -27.89
C VAL A 655 -23.84 -3.72 -26.76
N VAL A 656 -24.25 -3.74 -25.52
CA VAL A 656 -23.36 -4.07 -24.37
C VAL A 656 -23.48 -5.51 -23.89
N SER A 657 -24.57 -6.20 -24.23
CA SER A 657 -24.79 -7.61 -23.84
C SER A 657 -24.12 -8.64 -24.75
N GLY A 658 -23.64 -8.26 -25.93
CA GLY A 658 -23.04 -9.16 -26.92
C GLY A 658 -21.69 -9.75 -26.50
N LEU A 659 -20.85 -8.99 -25.76
CA LEU A 659 -19.53 -9.48 -25.32
C LEU A 659 -19.62 -10.49 -24.15
N PHE A 660 -20.69 -10.42 -23.37
CA PHE A 660 -20.91 -11.35 -22.23
C PHE A 660 -21.54 -12.67 -22.65
N ARG A 661 -22.13 -12.76 -23.82
CA ARG A 661 -22.74 -13.99 -24.33
C ARG A 661 -21.73 -15.00 -24.87
N VAL A 662 -20.67 -14.54 -25.50
CA VAL A 662 -19.61 -15.41 -26.08
C VAL A 662 -18.75 -16.08 -25.00
N VAL A 663 -18.60 -15.48 -23.84
CA VAL A 663 -17.89 -16.09 -22.70
C VAL A 663 -18.76 -17.12 -21.96
N ARG A 664 -20.09 -17.07 -22.14
CA ARG A 664 -21.04 -17.96 -21.45
C ARG A 664 -21.26 -19.30 -22.16
N GLU A 665 -21.13 -19.33 -23.47
CA GLU A 665 -21.34 -20.58 -24.24
C GLU A 665 -20.12 -21.52 -24.19
N ARG A 666 -18.90 -20.97 -24.01
CA ARG A 666 -17.68 -21.78 -23.82
C ARG A 666 -17.46 -22.34 -22.42
N ALA A 667 -18.24 -21.93 -21.44
CA ALA A 667 -18.12 -22.42 -20.05
C ALA A 667 -19.11 -23.53 -19.71
N VAL A 668 -19.93 -23.96 -20.65
CA VAL A 668 -20.90 -25.05 -20.50
C VAL A 668 -20.44 -26.32 -21.20
N GLU A 669 -19.41 -26.24 -22.05
CA GLU A 669 -18.85 -27.39 -22.78
C GLU A 669 -17.45 -27.84 -22.28
N ALA A 670 -17.00 -27.37 -21.11
CA ALA A 670 -15.75 -27.81 -20.48
C ALA A 670 -15.97 -28.38 -19.07
#